data_eb387db0128907568e726a6281356fb3
#
_entry.id   eb387db0128907568e726a6281356fb3
#
_cell.length_a   1.000
_cell.length_b   1.000
_cell.length_c   1.000
_cell.angle_alpha   90.00
_cell.angle_beta   90.00
_cell.angle_gamma   90.00
#
_symmetry.space_group_name_H-M   'P 1'
#
loop_
_entity.id
_entity.type
_entity.pdbx_description
1 polymer ?
#
loop_
_entity_poly.entity_id
_entity_poly.type
_entity_poly.pdbx_seq_one_letter_code
_entity_poly.pdbx_strand_id
1 'polypeptide(L)'
;MIVDNGAMPRTALLALSLLAAAAHAQSPAVSDWGHYGGDSFAQRYSPLREINRDNVARLEVAWTYRTGERGEGFARADKLAFEATPVLAFGKLYLSTPTSIVIALDPATGKERWRHDPRVPRGRQYSEATSRGITVWEDPDTARTGPCRRRVFAGTLDARLLALDAETGRPCADFGSGGAVQLGVDARITTPGDYLVTSPPATFEDVVIVGSAIGDNRGVELERGIVRGFDARTGATLWKFDPVPDSPTHPTASQWQPGQARLTGGANAWAPITVDPGRGLAFIPTGSASPDFYGGERLGTNAMANSLIALDARTGAVRWFRQLIHHDLWDYDLAAQPTLVEIDNDTRSVAAVVQATKSGLLFVLDRETGEPVYGIVERKVPKSRVPGEEAWPTQPYPATPMLASHAPIKPEEAWGLTFWDRGKCRDLIAKYRNEGAYTPPDLAGTILFPSYAGGVNWGGVAHDVRRNRIIAAVNHMPMVVTLATRETLRAQQESGEFPHSEFAPQSGTPYGLRREPLLSPWGLPCVRPPWGTLVSIDLDRNQIDWQVPLGSTRGLAPAWLPSRDSGMPGLGGAIVTAGDLVFVGASMDSQFRAFDVETGKELWRRALPAGGQATPMTYRAGPDHRQFIVIAAGGHGGLGTPQGDYVIAYALPR
;
A
#
# COMPACT_ATOMS: atom_id res chain seq x y z
N MET A 1 -78.65 60.42 5.23
CA MET A 1 -78.81 59.57 6.39
C MET A 1 -77.54 58.67 6.39
N ILE A 2 -76.57 59.16 7.03
CA ILE A 2 -76.04 58.75 8.34
C ILE A 2 -75.96 57.22 8.45
N VAL A 3 -74.72 56.71 8.51
CA VAL A 3 -74.12 55.88 9.52
C VAL A 3 -72.76 55.46 9.02
N ASP A 4 -71.76 55.79 9.49
CA ASP A 4 -70.87 55.69 10.64
C ASP A 4 -69.71 54.69 10.40
N ASN A 5 -68.54 55.21 10.58
CA ASN A 5 -67.26 54.62 10.46
C ASN A 5 -66.95 53.64 11.60
N GLY A 6 -66.60 52.43 11.30
CA GLY A 6 -66.00 51.46 12.21
C GLY A 6 -64.59 51.12 11.80
N ALA A 7 -63.61 51.71 12.45
CA ALA A 7 -62.17 51.37 12.27
C ALA A 7 -61.86 50.01 12.89
N MET A 8 -61.27 49.08 12.09
CA MET A 8 -60.63 47.88 12.62
C MET A 8 -59.13 48.12 12.77
N PRO A 9 -58.51 47.56 13.79
CA PRO A 9 -57.10 47.78 14.07
C PRO A 9 -56.18 46.89 13.14
N ARG A 10 -55.13 47.52 12.71
CA ARG A 10 -54.01 46.82 11.95
C ARG A 10 -53.34 45.82 12.87
N THR A 11 -53.57 44.53 12.65
CA THR A 11 -52.80 43.46 13.21
C THR A 11 -51.45 43.41 12.48
N ALA A 12 -50.36 43.64 13.19
CA ALA A 12 -48.99 43.48 12.73
C ALA A 12 -48.72 42.00 12.51
N LEU A 13 -48.50 41.58 11.27
CA LEU A 13 -47.89 40.28 10.95
C LEU A 13 -46.41 40.35 11.31
N LEU A 14 -46.03 39.74 12.44
CA LEU A 14 -44.64 39.36 12.71
C LEU A 14 -44.27 38.23 11.74
N ALA A 15 -43.44 38.53 10.74
CA ALA A 15 -42.74 37.54 9.94
C ALA A 15 -41.67 36.89 10.84
N LEU A 16 -41.94 35.69 11.34
CA LEU A 16 -40.90 34.81 11.88
C LEU A 16 -40.03 34.34 10.72
N SER A 17 -38.89 34.98 10.52
CA SER A 17 -37.81 34.46 9.73
C SER A 17 -37.17 33.29 10.50
N LEU A 18 -37.56 32.07 10.15
CA LEU A 18 -36.82 30.85 10.48
C LEU A 18 -35.45 30.92 9.78
N LEU A 19 -34.44 31.38 10.48
CA LEU A 19 -33.06 31.07 10.16
C LEU A 19 -32.89 29.54 10.35
N ALA A 20 -32.95 28.80 9.26
CA ALA A 20 -32.43 27.48 9.19
C ALA A 20 -30.90 27.59 9.42
N ALA A 21 -30.48 27.45 10.68
CA ALA A 21 -29.11 27.18 11.01
C ALA A 21 -28.77 25.84 10.32
N ALA A 22 -28.03 25.90 9.21
CA ALA A 22 -27.37 24.75 8.68
C ALA A 22 -26.52 24.20 9.82
N ALA A 23 -27.00 23.12 10.43
CA ALA A 23 -26.20 22.32 11.32
C ALA A 23 -25.04 21.81 10.45
N HIS A 24 -23.92 22.51 10.50
CA HIS A 24 -22.64 21.90 10.11
C HIS A 24 -22.55 20.68 11.01
N ALA A 25 -22.69 19.50 10.42
CA ALA A 25 -22.38 18.27 11.08
C ALA A 25 -20.94 18.44 11.59
N GLN A 26 -20.79 18.64 12.88
CA GLN A 26 -19.49 18.62 13.52
C GLN A 26 -18.90 17.27 13.15
N SER A 27 -17.80 17.31 12.39
CA SER A 27 -16.97 16.15 12.18
C SER A 27 -16.83 15.45 13.53
N PRO A 28 -17.05 14.12 13.61
CA PRO A 28 -16.97 13.41 14.89
C PRO A 28 -15.65 13.78 15.53
N ALA A 29 -15.70 13.98 16.84
CA ALA A 29 -14.53 14.34 17.65
C ALA A 29 -13.35 13.51 17.19
N VAL A 30 -12.29 14.19 16.72
CA VAL A 30 -11.12 13.67 16.07
C VAL A 30 -10.75 12.35 16.68
N SER A 31 -11.08 11.29 15.98
CA SER A 31 -10.63 9.98 16.36
C SER A 31 -9.14 9.92 16.06
N ASP A 32 -8.44 9.62 17.02
CA ASP A 32 -7.13 9.18 17.08
C ASP A 32 -6.96 7.97 16.17
N TRP A 33 -6.57 8.11 14.90
CA TRP A 33 -6.09 7.09 13.98
C TRP A 33 -6.84 5.74 14.05
N GLY A 34 -8.15 5.74 13.82
CA GLY A 34 -9.03 4.56 13.97
C GLY A 34 -8.94 3.53 12.85
N HIS A 35 -8.23 3.82 11.76
CA HIS A 35 -8.03 2.96 10.60
C HIS A 35 -6.54 2.90 10.23
N TYR A 36 -6.16 1.87 9.48
CA TYR A 36 -4.79 1.74 8.94
C TYR A 36 -4.32 3.00 8.20
N GLY A 37 -5.17 3.57 7.36
CA GLY A 37 -4.91 4.81 6.62
C GLY A 37 -5.27 6.10 7.37
N GLY A 38 -5.44 6.05 8.69
CA GLY A 38 -5.87 7.17 9.53
C GLY A 38 -7.38 7.23 9.70
N ASP A 39 -8.10 7.36 8.61
CA ASP A 39 -9.55 7.37 8.52
C ASP A 39 -10.08 6.34 7.49
N SER A 40 -11.38 6.28 7.25
CA SER A 40 -12.01 5.42 6.25
C SER A 40 -11.64 5.81 4.81
N PHE A 41 -11.19 7.03 4.57
CA PHE A 41 -10.78 7.55 3.27
C PHE A 41 -9.30 7.29 2.96
N ALA A 42 -8.56 6.70 3.91
CA ALA A 42 -7.14 6.38 3.79
C ALA A 42 -6.26 7.62 3.50
N GLN A 43 -6.62 8.76 4.06
CA GLN A 43 -5.94 10.04 3.77
C GLN A 43 -4.60 10.17 4.46
N ARG A 44 -4.32 9.36 5.50
CA ARG A 44 -3.09 9.43 6.30
C ARG A 44 -2.81 10.86 6.80
N TYR A 45 -3.88 11.56 7.09
CA TYR A 45 -3.90 12.91 7.61
C TYR A 45 -4.38 12.93 9.05
N SER A 46 -3.79 13.80 9.86
CA SER A 46 -4.25 14.07 11.23
C SER A 46 -4.46 15.56 11.44
N PRO A 47 -5.60 15.97 12.00
CA PRO A 47 -5.85 17.36 12.36
C PRO A 47 -5.11 17.81 13.63
N LEU A 48 -4.31 16.96 14.24
CA LEU A 48 -3.46 17.28 15.39
C LEU A 48 -2.34 18.25 14.99
N ARG A 49 -2.09 19.25 15.84
CA ARG A 49 -1.13 20.34 15.59
C ARG A 49 -0.30 20.75 16.81
N GLU A 50 -0.34 20.00 17.88
CA GLU A 50 0.52 20.25 19.05
C GLU A 50 2.00 20.14 18.64
N ILE A 51 2.34 19.08 17.90
CA ILE A 51 3.64 18.94 17.23
C ILE A 51 3.55 19.65 15.88
N ASN A 52 4.39 20.68 15.69
CA ASN A 52 4.36 21.56 14.53
C ASN A 52 5.76 21.96 14.10
N ARG A 53 5.87 22.76 13.02
CA ARG A 53 7.18 23.17 12.45
C ARG A 53 8.08 23.91 13.42
N ASP A 54 7.53 24.62 14.43
CA ASP A 54 8.32 25.43 15.36
C ASP A 54 8.91 24.60 16.50
N ASN A 55 8.33 23.43 16.82
CA ASN A 55 8.69 22.64 17.98
C ASN A 55 9.14 21.21 17.67
N VAL A 56 8.99 20.74 16.42
CA VAL A 56 9.33 19.36 16.01
C VAL A 56 10.78 18.98 16.32
N ALA A 57 11.71 19.95 16.31
CA ALA A 57 13.12 19.74 16.67
C ALA A 57 13.30 19.26 18.12
N ARG A 58 12.31 19.45 18.99
CA ARG A 58 12.31 19.06 20.40
C ARG A 58 11.75 17.66 20.64
N LEU A 59 11.30 16.95 19.59
CA LEU A 59 10.76 15.59 19.76
C LEU A 59 11.80 14.65 20.38
N GLU A 60 11.35 13.93 21.40
CA GLU A 60 12.12 12.89 22.07
C GLU A 60 11.31 11.58 22.15
N VAL A 61 11.99 10.46 22.45
CA VAL A 61 11.34 9.17 22.66
C VAL A 61 10.54 9.24 23.95
N ALA A 62 9.22 9.08 23.83
CA ALA A 62 8.31 9.03 24.97
C ALA A 62 8.24 7.62 25.59
N TRP A 63 8.17 6.61 24.73
CA TRP A 63 8.23 5.21 25.13
C TRP A 63 8.71 4.32 23.96
N THR A 64 9.22 3.15 24.30
CA THR A 64 9.59 2.10 23.35
C THR A 64 9.02 0.79 23.84
N TYR A 65 8.34 0.09 22.95
CA TYR A 65 7.86 -1.26 23.16
C TYR A 65 8.65 -2.24 22.28
N ARG A 66 8.96 -3.41 22.83
CA ARG A 66 9.61 -4.52 22.12
C ARG A 66 8.61 -5.65 21.98
N THR A 67 8.30 -6.06 20.74
CA THR A 67 7.36 -7.16 20.51
C THR A 67 7.93 -8.50 20.94
N GLY A 68 9.26 -8.61 21.07
CA GLY A 68 9.94 -9.87 21.34
C GLY A 68 9.92 -10.84 20.17
N GLU A 69 9.38 -10.44 19.02
CA GLU A 69 9.21 -11.29 17.85
C GLU A 69 10.30 -10.99 16.82
N ARG A 70 11.27 -11.89 16.72
CA ARG A 70 12.39 -11.81 15.78
C ARG A 70 12.40 -12.96 14.78
N GLY A 71 11.31 -13.70 14.70
CA GLY A 71 11.17 -14.81 13.76
C GLY A 71 11.87 -16.10 14.20
N GLU A 72 12.10 -16.29 15.50
CA GLU A 72 12.66 -17.53 16.02
C GLU A 72 11.80 -18.72 15.57
N GLY A 73 12.46 -19.69 14.93
CA GLY A 73 11.82 -20.88 14.38
C GLY A 73 11.11 -20.69 13.05
N PHE A 74 11.08 -19.48 12.47
CA PHE A 74 10.64 -19.27 11.10
C PHE A 74 11.70 -19.75 10.10
N ALA A 75 11.25 -20.46 9.05
CA ALA A 75 12.13 -21.02 8.03
C ALA A 75 12.95 -19.94 7.28
N ARG A 76 12.41 -18.72 7.16
CA ARG A 76 13.02 -17.56 6.51
C ARG A 76 12.92 -16.32 7.39
N ALA A 77 13.43 -16.38 8.62
CA ALA A 77 13.47 -15.24 9.53
C ALA A 77 14.19 -14.01 8.95
N ASP A 78 15.15 -14.25 8.04
CA ASP A 78 15.86 -13.22 7.28
C ASP A 78 14.95 -12.43 6.30
N LYS A 79 13.77 -12.93 5.99
CA LYS A 79 12.80 -12.28 5.06
C LYS A 79 11.65 -11.56 5.77
N LEU A 80 11.62 -11.57 7.09
CA LEU A 80 10.58 -10.85 7.84
C LEU A 80 10.59 -9.35 7.51
N ALA A 81 9.39 -8.75 7.44
CA ALA A 81 9.21 -7.33 7.25
C ALA A 81 8.20 -6.77 8.25
N PHE A 82 8.63 -5.84 9.11
CA PHE A 82 7.73 -5.21 10.09
C PHE A 82 7.15 -3.92 9.54
N GLU A 83 6.01 -4.04 8.87
CA GLU A 83 5.34 -2.98 8.11
C GLU A 83 4.09 -2.43 8.81
N ALA A 84 3.77 -2.90 10.00
CA ALA A 84 2.50 -2.60 10.65
C ALA A 84 2.38 -1.12 11.06
N THR A 85 1.26 -0.50 10.66
CA THR A 85 0.79 0.75 11.23
C THR A 85 -0.18 0.43 12.37
N PRO A 86 0.08 0.88 13.61
CA PRO A 86 -0.86 0.70 14.70
C PRO A 86 -2.18 1.46 14.49
N VAL A 87 -3.25 1.00 15.14
CA VAL A 87 -4.57 1.63 15.13
C VAL A 87 -4.98 1.96 16.56
N LEU A 88 -5.43 3.17 16.81
CA LEU A 88 -5.97 3.59 18.12
C LEU A 88 -7.49 3.50 18.13
N ALA A 89 -8.03 2.67 18.99
CA ALA A 89 -9.46 2.56 19.24
C ALA A 89 -9.73 2.06 20.65
N PHE A 90 -10.90 2.34 21.20
CA PHE A 90 -11.36 1.83 22.49
C PHE A 90 -10.35 2.05 23.63
N GLY A 91 -9.56 3.15 23.56
CA GLY A 91 -8.54 3.49 24.55
C GLY A 91 -7.28 2.60 24.52
N LYS A 92 -7.05 1.83 23.45
CA LYS A 92 -5.88 0.98 23.26
C LYS A 92 -5.25 1.18 21.89
N LEU A 93 -3.95 0.95 21.79
CA LEU A 93 -3.20 0.94 20.54
C LEU A 93 -3.03 -0.51 20.10
N TYR A 94 -3.60 -0.88 18.95
CA TYR A 94 -3.56 -2.24 18.41
C TYR A 94 -2.58 -2.33 17.25
N LEU A 95 -1.84 -3.42 17.17
CA LEU A 95 -0.91 -3.70 16.06
C LEU A 95 -0.77 -5.20 15.84
N SER A 96 -0.27 -5.56 14.66
CA SER A 96 0.16 -6.92 14.33
C SER A 96 1.68 -7.00 14.16
N THR A 97 2.25 -8.19 14.34
CA THR A 97 3.66 -8.45 14.02
C THR A 97 3.80 -9.15 12.67
N PRO A 98 5.01 -9.23 12.09
CA PRO A 98 5.25 -9.98 10.85
C PRO A 98 4.76 -11.43 10.87
N THR A 99 4.67 -12.03 12.05
CA THR A 99 4.25 -13.41 12.26
C THR A 99 2.78 -13.54 12.69
N SER A 100 1.99 -12.48 12.44
CA SER A 100 0.54 -12.38 12.70
C SER A 100 0.14 -12.36 14.19
N ILE A 101 1.07 -12.13 15.13
CA ILE A 101 0.70 -11.89 16.53
C ILE A 101 -0.01 -10.54 16.63
N VAL A 102 -1.15 -10.51 17.30
CA VAL A 102 -1.91 -9.26 17.56
C VAL A 102 -1.64 -8.80 18.99
N ILE A 103 -1.35 -7.51 19.14
CA ILE A 103 -0.94 -6.93 20.42
C ILE A 103 -1.77 -5.66 20.69
N ALA A 104 -2.19 -5.47 21.92
CA ALA A 104 -2.77 -4.23 22.39
C ALA A 104 -1.88 -3.57 23.45
N LEU A 105 -1.62 -2.28 23.28
CA LEU A 105 -0.80 -1.48 24.18
C LEU A 105 -1.62 -0.36 24.83
N ASP A 106 -1.15 0.08 25.98
CA ASP A 106 -1.55 1.35 26.55
C ASP A 106 -0.96 2.49 25.71
N PRO A 107 -1.77 3.40 25.16
CA PRO A 107 -1.28 4.40 24.22
C PRO A 107 -0.38 5.48 24.87
N ALA A 108 -0.52 5.74 26.18
CA ALA A 108 0.28 6.74 26.87
C ALA A 108 1.67 6.24 27.29
N THR A 109 1.81 4.93 27.53
CA THR A 109 3.00 4.34 28.14
C THR A 109 3.66 3.25 27.31
N GLY A 110 3.01 2.76 26.25
CA GLY A 110 3.47 1.61 25.47
C GLY A 110 3.41 0.27 26.22
N LYS A 111 2.79 0.23 27.40
CA LYS A 111 2.72 -0.99 28.20
C LYS A 111 1.73 -1.99 27.57
N GLU A 112 2.16 -3.24 27.41
CA GLU A 112 1.30 -4.31 26.88
C GLU A 112 0.07 -4.52 27.78
N ARG A 113 -1.11 -4.54 27.16
CA ARG A 113 -2.40 -4.84 27.81
C ARG A 113 -2.77 -6.31 27.60
N TRP A 114 -2.63 -6.78 26.36
CA TRP A 114 -2.80 -8.18 26.01
C TRP A 114 -2.08 -8.51 24.70
N ARG A 115 -1.88 -9.79 24.47
CA ARG A 115 -1.28 -10.39 23.26
C ARG A 115 -2.05 -11.64 22.87
N HIS A 116 -2.25 -11.82 21.56
CA HIS A 116 -2.80 -13.03 20.97
C HIS A 116 -1.84 -13.59 19.92
N ASP A 117 -1.32 -14.81 20.16
CA ASP A 117 -0.54 -15.55 19.18
C ASP A 117 -1.45 -16.54 18.45
N PRO A 118 -1.69 -16.37 17.13
CA PRO A 118 -2.52 -17.27 16.33
C PRO A 118 -1.84 -18.61 16.05
N ARG A 119 -0.59 -18.81 16.47
CA ARG A 119 0.21 -20.04 16.32
C ARG A 119 0.34 -20.47 14.86
N VAL A 120 0.71 -19.54 13.97
CA VAL A 120 1.01 -19.87 12.58
C VAL A 120 2.18 -20.87 12.52
N PRO A 121 2.16 -21.85 11.58
CA PRO A 121 3.22 -22.87 11.46
C PRO A 121 4.59 -22.26 11.14
N ARG A 122 5.49 -22.17 12.12
CA ARG A 122 6.79 -21.46 11.98
C ARG A 122 7.79 -22.16 11.05
N GLY A 123 7.77 -23.49 10.98
CA GLY A 123 8.63 -24.27 10.06
C GLY A 123 8.22 -24.21 8.58
N ARG A 124 7.09 -23.57 8.27
CA ARG A 124 6.62 -23.39 6.90
C ARG A 124 7.35 -22.22 6.25
N GLN A 125 7.66 -22.35 4.95
CA GLN A 125 8.07 -21.21 4.13
C GLN A 125 6.82 -20.43 3.71
N TYR A 126 6.89 -19.12 3.83
CA TYR A 126 5.87 -18.18 3.37
C TYR A 126 6.46 -17.34 2.23
N SER A 127 5.66 -17.06 1.20
CA SER A 127 6.09 -16.20 0.09
C SER A 127 6.40 -14.78 0.58
N GLU A 128 5.62 -14.29 1.53
CA GLU A 128 5.89 -13.08 2.31
C GLU A 128 5.71 -13.38 3.81
N ALA A 129 6.49 -12.74 4.66
CA ALA A 129 6.35 -12.81 6.10
C ALA A 129 6.20 -11.40 6.67
N THR A 130 5.00 -10.85 6.49
CA THR A 130 4.62 -9.51 6.94
C THR A 130 3.16 -9.43 7.34
N SER A 131 2.84 -8.41 8.14
CA SER A 131 1.48 -7.94 8.36
C SER A 131 1.51 -6.42 8.46
N ARG A 132 0.68 -5.74 7.66
CA ARG A 132 0.63 -4.27 7.60
C ARG A 132 -0.27 -3.67 8.66
N GLY A 133 -1.12 -4.47 9.30
CA GLY A 133 -1.97 -3.98 10.38
C GLY A 133 -3.20 -4.84 10.64
N ILE A 134 -4.08 -4.26 11.46
CA ILE A 134 -5.36 -4.83 11.87
C ILE A 134 -6.48 -3.83 11.59
N THR A 135 -7.72 -4.28 11.75
CA THR A 135 -8.90 -3.42 11.72
C THR A 135 -9.73 -3.62 12.98
N VAL A 136 -10.30 -2.53 13.46
CA VAL A 136 -11.23 -2.55 14.59
C VAL A 136 -12.66 -2.36 14.11
N TRP A 137 -13.59 -2.97 14.84
CA TRP A 137 -15.01 -2.87 14.56
C TRP A 137 -15.81 -2.87 15.86
N GLU A 138 -16.86 -2.07 15.92
CA GLU A 138 -17.83 -2.07 17.00
C GLU A 138 -19.20 -2.42 16.43
N ASP A 139 -19.89 -3.35 17.08
CA ASP A 139 -21.23 -3.74 16.67
C ASP A 139 -22.17 -2.52 16.75
N PRO A 140 -22.77 -2.11 15.62
CA PRO A 140 -23.71 -1.00 15.61
C PRO A 140 -24.98 -1.26 16.42
N ASP A 141 -25.31 -2.51 16.70
CA ASP A 141 -26.43 -2.85 17.60
C ASP A 141 -26.04 -2.54 19.05
N THR A 142 -26.49 -1.40 19.53
CA THR A 142 -26.22 -0.92 20.90
C THR A 142 -26.89 -1.77 21.99
N ALA A 143 -27.87 -2.61 21.64
CA ALA A 143 -28.50 -3.54 22.57
C ALA A 143 -27.57 -4.73 22.89
N ARG A 144 -26.62 -5.04 22.03
CA ARG A 144 -25.59 -6.04 22.30
C ARG A 144 -24.57 -5.48 23.30
N THR A 145 -24.40 -6.20 24.40
CA THR A 145 -23.42 -5.87 25.44
C THR A 145 -22.53 -7.07 25.71
N GLY A 146 -21.38 -6.84 26.38
CA GLY A 146 -20.49 -7.92 26.79
C GLY A 146 -19.36 -8.22 25.78
N PRO A 147 -18.72 -9.41 25.91
CA PRO A 147 -17.58 -9.79 25.09
C PRO A 147 -17.88 -9.77 23.59
N CYS A 148 -16.87 -9.42 22.79
CA CYS A 148 -16.94 -9.39 21.33
C CYS A 148 -17.96 -8.40 20.70
N ARG A 149 -18.51 -7.46 21.49
CA ARG A 149 -19.21 -6.32 20.92
C ARG A 149 -18.23 -5.41 20.13
N ARG A 150 -17.00 -5.30 20.65
CA ARG A 150 -15.87 -4.64 19.98
C ARG A 150 -14.86 -5.69 19.55
N ARG A 151 -14.50 -5.68 18.27
CA ARG A 151 -13.65 -6.70 17.69
C ARG A 151 -12.39 -6.11 17.05
N VAL A 152 -11.32 -6.88 17.09
CA VAL A 152 -10.14 -6.69 16.26
C VAL A 152 -10.13 -7.78 15.21
N PHE A 153 -10.14 -7.41 13.94
CA PHE A 153 -9.98 -8.31 12.82
C PHE A 153 -8.54 -8.29 12.32
N ALA A 154 -7.95 -9.47 12.14
CA ALA A 154 -6.59 -9.62 11.64
C ALA A 154 -6.48 -10.77 10.65
N GLY A 155 -5.77 -10.54 9.55
CA GLY A 155 -5.35 -11.61 8.65
C GLY A 155 -4.10 -12.32 9.15
N THR A 156 -3.91 -13.58 8.74
CA THR A 156 -2.73 -14.37 9.13
C THR A 156 -1.96 -14.91 7.95
N LEU A 157 -0.69 -15.26 8.17
CA LEU A 157 0.18 -15.89 7.18
C LEU A 157 -0.32 -17.27 6.73
N ASP A 158 -1.12 -17.96 7.53
CA ASP A 158 -1.70 -19.26 7.20
C ASP A 158 -3.16 -19.16 6.72
N ALA A 159 -3.51 -18.03 6.08
CA ALA A 159 -4.79 -17.81 5.39
C ALA A 159 -6.03 -17.86 6.29
N ARG A 160 -5.96 -17.31 7.50
CA ARG A 160 -7.13 -17.15 8.37
C ARG A 160 -7.50 -15.67 8.52
N LEU A 161 -8.80 -15.40 8.66
CA LEU A 161 -9.33 -14.16 9.21
C LEU A 161 -9.71 -14.40 10.66
N LEU A 162 -9.08 -13.68 11.59
CA LEU A 162 -9.34 -13.76 13.03
C LEU A 162 -10.32 -12.66 13.45
N ALA A 163 -11.18 -12.96 14.42
CA ALA A 163 -11.96 -11.99 15.18
C ALA A 163 -11.63 -12.14 16.68
N LEU A 164 -11.04 -11.10 17.26
CA LEU A 164 -10.63 -11.07 18.66
C LEU A 164 -11.46 -10.03 19.42
N ASP A 165 -11.81 -10.33 20.65
CA ASP A 165 -12.40 -9.35 21.57
C ASP A 165 -11.39 -8.22 21.84
N ALA A 166 -11.77 -6.98 21.53
CA ALA A 166 -10.88 -5.83 21.61
C ALA A 166 -10.41 -5.52 23.03
N GLU A 167 -11.19 -5.91 24.06
CA GLU A 167 -10.83 -5.68 25.45
C GLU A 167 -9.79 -6.68 25.96
N THR A 168 -9.93 -7.95 25.58
CA THR A 168 -9.18 -9.06 26.18
C THR A 168 -8.23 -9.81 25.28
N GLY A 169 -8.33 -9.61 23.93
CA GLY A 169 -7.56 -10.37 22.94
C GLY A 169 -8.00 -11.82 22.77
N ARG A 170 -9.08 -12.26 23.41
CA ARG A 170 -9.61 -13.62 23.28
C ARG A 170 -10.35 -13.78 21.96
N PRO A 171 -10.26 -14.95 21.29
CA PRO A 171 -11.05 -15.23 20.11
C PRO A 171 -12.55 -15.12 20.36
N CYS A 172 -13.29 -14.52 19.43
CA CYS A 172 -14.74 -14.41 19.48
C CYS A 172 -15.36 -15.72 19.02
N ALA A 173 -15.84 -16.54 19.96
CA ALA A 173 -16.32 -17.90 19.69
C ALA A 173 -17.51 -17.97 18.71
N ASP A 174 -18.26 -16.89 18.54
CA ASP A 174 -19.37 -16.74 17.60
C ASP A 174 -18.92 -16.43 16.16
N PHE A 175 -17.62 -16.24 15.92
CA PHE A 175 -17.07 -15.93 14.60
C PHE A 175 -16.41 -17.18 13.99
N GLY A 176 -16.95 -17.69 12.89
CA GLY A 176 -16.45 -18.86 12.18
C GLY A 176 -16.29 -20.08 13.08
N SER A 177 -15.12 -20.68 13.07
CA SER A 177 -14.76 -21.79 13.97
C SER A 177 -13.80 -21.29 15.05
N GLY A 178 -14.32 -21.07 16.27
CA GLY A 178 -13.51 -20.66 17.42
C GLY A 178 -12.81 -19.31 17.26
N GLY A 179 -13.45 -18.34 16.59
CA GLY A 179 -12.93 -16.98 16.37
C GLY A 179 -12.13 -16.81 15.08
N ALA A 180 -12.24 -17.77 14.15
CA ALA A 180 -11.51 -17.72 12.90
C ALA A 180 -12.30 -18.28 11.71
N VAL A 181 -12.07 -17.70 10.52
CA VAL A 181 -12.54 -18.21 9.23
C VAL A 181 -11.32 -18.60 8.39
N GLN A 182 -11.39 -19.78 7.73
CA GLN A 182 -10.38 -20.23 6.78
C GLN A 182 -10.65 -19.63 5.41
N LEU A 183 -9.67 -18.92 4.82
CA LEU A 183 -9.83 -18.21 3.56
C LEU A 183 -9.44 -19.06 2.34
N GLY A 184 -8.67 -20.12 2.55
CA GLY A 184 -8.11 -20.94 1.47
C GLY A 184 -9.09 -21.92 0.82
N VAL A 185 -10.32 -22.04 1.30
CA VAL A 185 -11.26 -23.12 0.89
C VAL A 185 -11.53 -23.12 -0.61
N ASP A 186 -11.67 -21.95 -1.23
CA ASP A 186 -11.96 -21.83 -2.67
C ASP A 186 -10.79 -21.21 -3.45
N ALA A 187 -9.65 -21.01 -2.82
CA ALA A 187 -8.53 -20.27 -3.43
C ALA A 187 -7.61 -21.16 -4.26
N ARG A 188 -7.86 -22.47 -4.36
CA ARG A 188 -7.01 -23.44 -5.05
C ARG A 188 -5.57 -23.40 -4.53
N ILE A 189 -5.38 -23.53 -3.21
CA ILE A 189 -4.04 -23.52 -2.61
C ILE A 189 -3.23 -24.70 -3.13
N THR A 190 -2.17 -24.40 -3.89
CA THR A 190 -1.25 -25.39 -4.45
C THR A 190 -0.05 -25.61 -3.55
N THR A 191 0.40 -24.59 -2.85
CA THR A 191 1.53 -24.62 -1.92
C THR A 191 1.17 -23.96 -0.61
N PRO A 192 1.20 -24.70 0.52
CA PRO A 192 0.98 -24.10 1.82
C PRO A 192 2.02 -23.01 2.14
N GLY A 193 1.53 -21.80 2.47
CA GLY A 193 2.39 -20.64 2.75
C GLY A 193 2.50 -19.64 1.60
N ASP A 194 1.86 -19.92 0.46
CA ASP A 194 1.83 -19.03 -0.69
C ASP A 194 0.47 -18.33 -0.90
N TYR A 195 -0.52 -18.63 -0.06
CA TYR A 195 -1.75 -17.88 0.10
C TYR A 195 -1.87 -17.38 1.53
N LEU A 196 -1.86 -16.08 1.71
CA LEU A 196 -1.78 -15.42 3.02
C LEU A 196 -2.51 -14.07 3.02
N VAL A 197 -2.66 -13.44 4.19
CA VAL A 197 -3.24 -12.12 4.32
C VAL A 197 -2.22 -11.19 4.96
N THR A 198 -1.70 -10.25 4.20
CA THR A 198 -0.65 -9.31 4.63
C THR A 198 -1.19 -7.92 4.96
N SER A 199 -2.37 -7.57 4.44
CA SER A 199 -2.99 -6.26 4.67
C SER A 199 -4.13 -6.33 5.67
N PRO A 200 -4.41 -5.22 6.38
CA PRO A 200 -5.57 -5.17 7.28
C PRO A 200 -6.86 -5.40 6.50
N PRO A 201 -7.83 -6.15 7.06
CA PRO A 201 -9.18 -6.18 6.51
C PRO A 201 -9.79 -4.78 6.43
N ALA A 202 -10.75 -4.56 5.54
CA ALA A 202 -11.59 -3.36 5.55
C ALA A 202 -12.97 -3.68 6.15
N THR A 203 -13.66 -2.67 6.68
CA THR A 203 -15.01 -2.84 7.24
C THR A 203 -15.99 -1.85 6.62
N PHE A 204 -17.19 -2.35 6.37
CA PHE A 204 -18.35 -1.54 5.99
C PHE A 204 -19.57 -2.02 6.79
N GLU A 205 -20.08 -1.20 7.71
CA GLU A 205 -21.19 -1.58 8.59
C GLU A 205 -20.92 -2.93 9.30
N ASP A 206 -21.63 -3.99 8.94
CA ASP A 206 -21.47 -5.35 9.47
C ASP A 206 -20.74 -6.30 8.50
N VAL A 207 -20.09 -5.77 7.46
CA VAL A 207 -19.28 -6.55 6.51
C VAL A 207 -17.78 -6.35 6.77
N VAL A 208 -17.03 -7.45 6.85
CA VAL A 208 -15.55 -7.46 6.86
C VAL A 208 -15.05 -7.92 5.50
N ILE A 209 -14.28 -7.08 4.82
CA ILE A 209 -13.77 -7.32 3.46
C ILE A 209 -12.30 -7.69 3.52
N VAL A 210 -11.93 -8.79 2.87
CA VAL A 210 -10.56 -9.34 2.90
C VAL A 210 -10.09 -9.71 1.50
N GLY A 211 -8.90 -9.24 1.14
CA GLY A 211 -8.12 -9.71 -0.01
C GLY A 211 -7.07 -10.75 0.41
N SER A 212 -6.10 -11.01 -0.45
CA SER A 212 -5.01 -11.97 -0.19
C SER A 212 -3.71 -11.59 -0.88
N ALA A 213 -2.58 -12.01 -0.32
CA ALA A 213 -1.30 -12.08 -1.00
C ALA A 213 -1.07 -13.50 -1.52
N ILE A 214 -0.37 -13.64 -2.63
CA ILE A 214 -0.12 -14.91 -3.33
C ILE A 214 1.35 -14.94 -3.75
N GLY A 215 1.95 -16.12 -3.76
CA GLY A 215 3.31 -16.33 -4.29
C GLY A 215 3.30 -16.45 -5.82
N ASP A 216 3.12 -15.36 -6.53
CA ASP A 216 2.68 -15.22 -7.92
C ASP A 216 3.70 -15.62 -9.00
N ASN A 217 5.00 -15.52 -8.75
CA ASN A 217 6.05 -15.89 -9.73
C ASN A 217 6.41 -17.39 -9.78
N ARG A 218 5.65 -18.24 -9.10
CA ARG A 218 5.90 -19.69 -9.11
C ARG A 218 5.38 -20.38 -10.37
N GLY A 219 4.30 -19.91 -10.97
CA GLY A 219 3.73 -20.54 -12.15
C GLY A 219 2.41 -19.92 -12.62
N VAL A 220 1.76 -20.63 -13.55
CA VAL A 220 0.45 -20.25 -14.12
C VAL A 220 -0.70 -20.66 -13.21
N GLU A 221 -0.74 -21.95 -12.83
CA GLU A 221 -1.82 -22.52 -12.03
C GLU A 221 -1.60 -22.24 -10.54
N LEU A 222 -1.84 -21.02 -10.14
CA LEU A 222 -1.70 -20.57 -8.76
C LEU A 222 -3.04 -20.32 -8.09
N GLU A 223 -2.97 -19.86 -6.87
CA GLU A 223 -4.09 -19.49 -6.04
C GLU A 223 -4.93 -18.38 -6.72
N ARG A 224 -6.25 -18.46 -6.52
CA ARG A 224 -7.19 -17.44 -7.03
C ARG A 224 -7.21 -16.23 -6.10
N GLY A 225 -7.11 -15.04 -6.68
CA GLY A 225 -7.09 -13.76 -5.96
C GLY A 225 -8.45 -13.29 -5.41
N ILE A 226 -9.26 -14.19 -4.89
CA ILE A 226 -10.65 -13.93 -4.49
C ILE A 226 -10.71 -12.93 -3.33
N VAL A 227 -11.45 -11.84 -3.50
CA VAL A 227 -11.86 -10.92 -2.45
C VAL A 227 -13.18 -11.40 -1.84
N ARG A 228 -13.30 -11.33 -0.52
CA ARG A 228 -14.48 -11.86 0.20
C ARG A 228 -15.02 -10.85 1.21
N GLY A 229 -16.36 -10.78 1.28
CA GLY A 229 -17.08 -10.12 2.37
C GLY A 229 -17.66 -11.13 3.34
N PHE A 230 -17.43 -10.91 4.62
CA PHE A 230 -17.92 -11.75 5.71
C PHE A 230 -18.82 -10.95 6.64
N ASP A 231 -19.82 -11.57 7.22
CA ASP A 231 -20.58 -11.01 8.33
C ASP A 231 -19.64 -10.82 9.54
N ALA A 232 -19.57 -9.60 10.06
CA ALA A 232 -18.63 -9.21 11.13
C ALA A 232 -18.92 -9.92 12.47
N ARG A 233 -20.14 -10.44 12.69
CA ARG A 233 -20.55 -11.14 13.91
C ARG A 233 -20.24 -12.62 13.82
N THR A 234 -20.63 -13.23 12.69
CA THR A 234 -20.65 -14.70 12.58
C THR A 234 -19.51 -15.26 11.73
N GLY A 235 -18.86 -14.44 10.91
CA GLY A 235 -17.88 -14.92 9.93
C GLY A 235 -18.49 -15.68 8.75
N ALA A 236 -19.82 -15.65 8.61
CA ALA A 236 -20.48 -16.21 7.43
C ALA A 236 -20.08 -15.44 6.17
N THR A 237 -19.77 -16.16 5.08
CA THR A 237 -19.48 -15.53 3.79
C THR A 237 -20.75 -14.90 3.24
N LEU A 238 -20.72 -13.58 3.02
CA LEU A 238 -21.82 -12.83 2.40
C LEU A 238 -21.68 -12.81 0.88
N TRP A 239 -20.46 -12.58 0.39
CA TRP A 239 -20.17 -12.52 -1.04
C TRP A 239 -18.69 -12.87 -1.33
N LYS A 240 -18.44 -13.19 -2.61
CA LYS A 240 -17.10 -13.43 -3.17
C LYS A 240 -16.99 -12.69 -4.50
N PHE A 241 -15.84 -12.15 -4.76
CA PHE A 241 -15.47 -11.53 -6.04
C PHE A 241 -14.14 -12.12 -6.50
N ASP A 242 -14.11 -12.71 -7.70
CA ASP A 242 -12.91 -13.23 -8.34
C ASP A 242 -12.55 -12.34 -9.54
N PRO A 243 -11.39 -11.68 -9.55
CA PRO A 243 -10.97 -10.83 -10.67
C PRO A 243 -10.70 -11.58 -11.96
N VAL A 244 -10.35 -12.87 -11.88
CA VAL A 244 -10.05 -13.69 -13.05
C VAL A 244 -11.30 -14.49 -13.45
N PRO A 245 -11.77 -14.41 -14.72
CA PRO A 245 -13.01 -15.08 -15.14
C PRO A 245 -12.86 -16.61 -15.03
N ASP A 246 -13.87 -17.25 -14.43
CA ASP A 246 -13.98 -18.71 -14.30
C ASP A 246 -14.89 -19.35 -15.35
N SER A 247 -15.64 -18.52 -16.08
CA SER A 247 -16.64 -18.92 -17.08
C SER A 247 -16.54 -18.12 -18.36
N PRO A 248 -16.81 -18.73 -19.54
CA PRO A 248 -16.92 -18.01 -20.80
C PRO A 248 -18.03 -16.94 -20.83
N THR A 249 -18.98 -17.03 -19.91
CA THR A 249 -20.08 -16.05 -19.78
C THR A 249 -19.73 -14.86 -18.89
N HIS A 250 -18.55 -14.87 -18.27
CA HIS A 250 -18.10 -13.73 -17.47
C HIS A 250 -17.92 -12.49 -18.36
N PRO A 251 -18.32 -11.28 -17.93
CA PRO A 251 -18.30 -10.06 -18.77
C PRO A 251 -16.92 -9.72 -19.36
N THR A 252 -15.82 -10.13 -18.71
CA THR A 252 -14.45 -9.88 -19.18
C THR A 252 -13.80 -11.08 -19.86
N ALA A 253 -14.51 -12.22 -20.05
CA ALA A 253 -13.92 -13.44 -20.57
C ALA A 253 -13.28 -13.27 -21.96
N SER A 254 -13.82 -12.38 -22.81
CA SER A 254 -13.28 -12.08 -24.14
C SER A 254 -11.93 -11.31 -24.10
N GLN A 255 -11.55 -10.80 -22.95
CA GLN A 255 -10.30 -10.07 -22.74
C GLN A 255 -9.17 -10.97 -22.17
N TRP A 256 -9.44 -12.26 -22.12
CA TRP A 256 -8.52 -13.30 -21.69
C TRP A 256 -8.43 -14.38 -22.77
N GLN A 257 -7.29 -15.05 -22.86
CA GLN A 257 -7.13 -16.18 -23.76
C GLN A 257 -8.17 -17.27 -23.46
N PRO A 258 -8.95 -17.73 -24.45
CA PRO A 258 -9.99 -18.72 -24.23
C PRO A 258 -9.46 -20.01 -23.57
N GLY A 259 -10.09 -20.43 -22.49
CA GLY A 259 -9.73 -21.64 -21.74
C GLY A 259 -8.58 -21.48 -20.75
N GLN A 260 -7.71 -20.49 -20.90
CA GLN A 260 -6.54 -20.28 -20.02
C GLN A 260 -6.89 -19.53 -18.73
N ALA A 261 -7.84 -18.61 -18.77
CA ALA A 261 -8.23 -17.85 -17.57
C ALA A 261 -8.59 -18.75 -16.38
N ARG A 262 -9.19 -19.92 -16.60
CA ARG A 262 -9.49 -20.87 -15.51
C ARG A 262 -8.26 -21.43 -14.82
N LEU A 263 -7.13 -21.50 -15.52
CA LEU A 263 -5.86 -21.99 -14.98
C LEU A 263 -5.09 -20.88 -14.28
N THR A 264 -5.16 -19.68 -14.81
CA THR A 264 -4.44 -18.50 -14.28
C THR A 264 -4.85 -18.20 -12.84
N GLY A 265 -3.87 -17.96 -11.99
CA GLY A 265 -4.00 -17.43 -10.64
C GLY A 265 -3.67 -15.94 -10.56
N GLY A 266 -3.41 -15.43 -9.36
CA GLY A 266 -3.05 -14.04 -9.14
C GLY A 266 -4.22 -13.07 -9.25
N ALA A 267 -3.98 -11.87 -9.75
CA ALA A 267 -4.90 -10.73 -9.78
C ALA A 267 -5.48 -10.39 -8.39
N ASN A 268 -4.76 -10.76 -7.35
CA ASN A 268 -5.18 -10.67 -5.96
C ASN A 268 -5.06 -9.24 -5.42
N ALA A 269 -5.93 -8.90 -4.46
CA ALA A 269 -5.86 -7.64 -3.71
C ALA A 269 -5.02 -7.84 -2.44
N TRP A 270 -3.72 -7.67 -2.56
CA TRP A 270 -2.80 -7.73 -1.41
C TRP A 270 -2.54 -6.36 -0.77
N ALA A 271 -2.78 -5.28 -1.50
CA ALA A 271 -2.77 -3.94 -0.95
C ALA A 271 -3.99 -3.69 -0.04
N PRO A 272 -3.93 -2.74 0.91
CA PRO A 272 -5.08 -2.40 1.73
C PRO A 272 -6.25 -1.87 0.90
N ILE A 273 -7.46 -2.33 1.24
CA ILE A 273 -8.72 -1.92 0.61
C ILE A 273 -9.22 -0.65 1.29
N THR A 274 -9.83 0.26 0.53
CA THR A 274 -10.46 1.47 1.06
C THR A 274 -11.96 1.43 0.86
N VAL A 275 -12.72 1.91 1.83
CA VAL A 275 -14.19 1.95 1.78
C VAL A 275 -14.69 3.38 1.87
N ASP A 276 -15.59 3.77 0.96
CA ASP A 276 -16.40 4.99 1.09
C ASP A 276 -17.73 4.63 1.79
N PRO A 277 -17.87 4.92 3.08
CA PRO A 277 -19.06 4.54 3.81
C PRO A 277 -20.29 5.34 3.36
N GLY A 278 -20.11 6.54 2.83
CA GLY A 278 -21.21 7.38 2.35
C GLY A 278 -21.83 6.87 1.05
N ARG A 279 -21.03 6.18 0.23
CA ARG A 279 -21.46 5.61 -1.06
C ARG A 279 -21.63 4.11 -1.03
N GLY A 280 -21.20 3.43 0.04
CA GLY A 280 -21.21 1.98 0.14
C GLY A 280 -20.29 1.31 -0.88
N LEU A 281 -19.18 1.95 -1.24
CA LEU A 281 -18.22 1.46 -2.23
C LEU A 281 -16.94 0.97 -1.55
N ALA A 282 -16.47 -0.21 -1.97
CA ALA A 282 -15.14 -0.71 -1.63
C ALA A 282 -14.24 -0.64 -2.87
N PHE A 283 -13.09 0.01 -2.73
CA PHE A 283 -12.10 0.17 -3.79
C PHE A 283 -11.02 -0.89 -3.64
N ILE A 284 -10.95 -1.78 -4.61
CA ILE A 284 -10.12 -2.97 -4.63
C ILE A 284 -8.97 -2.76 -5.62
N PRO A 285 -7.73 -2.56 -5.16
CA PRO A 285 -6.56 -2.51 -6.03
C PRO A 285 -6.07 -3.93 -6.30
N THR A 286 -6.16 -4.39 -7.55
CA THR A 286 -5.73 -5.74 -7.93
C THR A 286 -4.29 -5.76 -8.45
N GLY A 287 -3.60 -6.84 -8.19
CA GLY A 287 -2.26 -7.13 -8.72
C GLY A 287 -2.29 -7.80 -10.08
N SER A 288 -1.12 -8.31 -10.47
CA SER A 288 -0.89 -8.97 -11.75
C SER A 288 -1.55 -10.35 -11.81
N ALA A 289 -1.90 -10.77 -13.00
CA ALA A 289 -2.27 -12.17 -13.25
C ALA A 289 -0.97 -13.00 -13.33
N SER A 290 -1.00 -14.23 -12.80
CA SER A 290 0.19 -15.08 -12.74
C SER A 290 0.51 -15.77 -14.07
N PRO A 291 1.80 -15.94 -14.40
CA PRO A 291 2.96 -15.35 -13.73
C PRO A 291 3.24 -13.92 -14.24
N ASP A 292 3.92 -13.09 -13.44
CA ASP A 292 4.01 -11.64 -13.66
C ASP A 292 4.90 -11.23 -14.84
N PHE A 293 5.92 -12.02 -15.22
CA PHE A 293 6.94 -11.59 -16.20
C PHE A 293 6.87 -12.31 -17.55
N TYR A 294 5.95 -13.24 -17.72
CA TYR A 294 5.65 -13.89 -19.00
C TYR A 294 4.16 -14.17 -19.09
N GLY A 295 3.51 -13.59 -20.08
CA GLY A 295 2.05 -13.64 -20.26
C GLY A 295 1.58 -14.51 -21.42
N GLY A 296 2.47 -15.29 -22.08
CA GLY A 296 2.10 -16.12 -23.24
C GLY A 296 1.03 -17.17 -22.95
N GLU A 297 0.82 -17.52 -21.67
CA GLU A 297 -0.26 -18.44 -21.25
C GLU A 297 -1.56 -17.70 -20.86
N ARG A 298 -1.58 -16.36 -20.97
CA ARG A 298 -2.74 -15.51 -20.59
C ARG A 298 -2.93 -14.33 -21.55
N LEU A 299 -2.80 -14.55 -22.86
CA LEU A 299 -2.93 -13.49 -23.86
C LEU A 299 -4.23 -12.71 -23.72
N GLY A 300 -4.24 -11.45 -24.17
CA GLY A 300 -5.32 -10.48 -23.99
C GLY A 300 -4.95 -9.38 -23.00
N THR A 301 -5.87 -8.46 -22.70
CA THR A 301 -5.60 -7.37 -21.74
C THR A 301 -5.50 -7.85 -20.29
N ASN A 302 -6.06 -9.03 -20.00
CA ASN A 302 -6.24 -9.57 -18.64
C ASN A 302 -7.11 -8.63 -17.76
N ALA A 303 -8.23 -8.21 -18.28
CA ALA A 303 -9.13 -7.27 -17.61
C ALA A 303 -9.46 -7.69 -16.17
N MET A 304 -9.56 -6.71 -15.27
CA MET A 304 -9.69 -6.83 -13.82
C MET A 304 -8.39 -7.25 -13.09
N ALA A 305 -7.34 -7.74 -13.76
CA ALA A 305 -5.99 -7.70 -13.21
C ALA A 305 -5.42 -6.28 -13.36
N ASN A 306 -4.50 -5.87 -12.48
CA ASN A 306 -3.86 -4.54 -12.44
C ASN A 306 -4.87 -3.40 -12.59
N SER A 307 -5.98 -3.52 -11.87
CA SER A 307 -7.16 -2.67 -12.00
C SER A 307 -7.56 -2.07 -10.65
N LEU A 308 -8.07 -0.84 -10.68
CA LEU A 308 -8.86 -0.34 -9.57
C LEU A 308 -10.33 -0.70 -9.83
N ILE A 309 -10.92 -1.45 -8.88
CA ILE A 309 -12.28 -1.97 -8.99
C ILE A 309 -13.12 -1.40 -7.86
N ALA A 310 -14.25 -0.79 -8.17
CA ALA A 310 -15.23 -0.39 -7.18
C ALA A 310 -16.31 -1.47 -7.06
N LEU A 311 -16.40 -2.07 -5.89
CA LEU A 311 -17.46 -3.02 -5.54
C LEU A 311 -18.50 -2.34 -4.66
N ASP A 312 -19.73 -2.75 -4.77
CA ASP A 312 -20.72 -2.54 -3.73
C ASP A 312 -20.25 -3.29 -2.47
N ALA A 313 -19.95 -2.56 -1.40
CA ALA A 313 -19.33 -3.12 -0.20
C ALA A 313 -20.22 -4.14 0.53
N ARG A 314 -21.55 -4.05 0.37
CA ARG A 314 -22.51 -4.95 1.00
C ARG A 314 -22.70 -6.26 0.21
N THR A 315 -22.66 -6.20 -1.12
CA THR A 315 -23.04 -7.31 -2.00
C THR A 315 -21.89 -7.90 -2.81
N GLY A 316 -20.74 -7.21 -2.90
CA GLY A 316 -19.62 -7.60 -3.75
C GLY A 316 -19.86 -7.38 -5.25
N ALA A 317 -20.97 -6.76 -5.63
CA ALA A 317 -21.26 -6.49 -7.04
C ALA A 317 -20.33 -5.42 -7.61
N VAL A 318 -19.79 -5.68 -8.82
CA VAL A 318 -18.95 -4.70 -9.51
C VAL A 318 -19.80 -3.50 -9.94
N ARG A 319 -19.42 -2.31 -9.49
CA ARG A 319 -20.00 -1.03 -9.91
C ARG A 319 -19.29 -0.50 -11.15
N TRP A 320 -17.96 -0.49 -11.10
CA TRP A 320 -17.09 -0.17 -12.22
C TRP A 320 -15.69 -0.75 -11.99
N PHE A 321 -14.89 -0.84 -13.04
CA PHE A 321 -13.45 -1.06 -12.93
C PHE A 321 -12.70 -0.24 -13.97
N ARG A 322 -11.46 0.10 -13.65
CA ARG A 322 -10.52 0.75 -14.57
C ARG A 322 -9.20 -0.01 -14.53
N GLN A 323 -8.83 -0.61 -15.65
CA GLN A 323 -7.52 -1.25 -15.79
C GLN A 323 -6.45 -0.19 -15.96
N LEU A 324 -5.39 -0.25 -15.15
CA LEU A 324 -4.31 0.74 -15.13
C LEU A 324 -3.02 0.21 -15.77
N ILE A 325 -2.91 -1.09 -15.95
CA ILE A 325 -1.87 -1.76 -16.73
C ILE A 325 -2.52 -2.87 -17.55
N HIS A 326 -2.35 -2.84 -18.88
CA HIS A 326 -2.83 -3.89 -19.77
C HIS A 326 -1.78 -4.99 -19.89
N HIS A 327 -2.19 -6.26 -19.76
CA HIS A 327 -1.31 -7.42 -19.96
C HIS A 327 0.03 -7.25 -19.27
N ASP A 328 0.02 -7.15 -17.95
CA ASP A 328 1.21 -6.83 -17.16
C ASP A 328 2.31 -7.89 -17.34
N LEU A 329 3.52 -7.43 -17.64
CA LEU A 329 4.75 -8.21 -17.80
C LEU A 329 5.88 -7.69 -16.91
N TRP A 330 5.58 -6.82 -15.95
CA TRP A 330 6.55 -6.05 -15.18
C TRP A 330 6.38 -6.18 -13.67
N ASP A 331 5.37 -6.93 -13.21
CA ASP A 331 4.96 -6.99 -11.80
C ASP A 331 4.57 -5.57 -11.30
N TYR A 332 3.75 -4.87 -12.11
CA TYR A 332 3.28 -3.52 -11.80
C TYR A 332 1.91 -3.54 -11.11
N ASP A 333 1.81 -4.31 -10.03
CA ASP A 333 0.63 -4.34 -9.16
C ASP A 333 0.17 -2.95 -8.73
N LEU A 334 -1.13 -2.82 -8.43
CA LEU A 334 -1.64 -1.69 -7.68
C LEU A 334 -1.36 -1.91 -6.19
N ALA A 335 -0.11 -1.67 -5.81
CA ALA A 335 0.39 -1.95 -4.46
C ALA A 335 -0.08 -0.96 -3.40
N ALA A 336 -0.47 0.26 -3.83
CA ALA A 336 -0.85 1.35 -2.94
C ALA A 336 -2.32 1.27 -2.53
N GLN A 337 -2.62 1.61 -1.27
CA GLN A 337 -3.98 1.80 -0.81
C GLN A 337 -4.65 2.94 -1.59
N PRO A 338 -5.85 2.73 -2.18
CA PRO A 338 -6.63 3.82 -2.80
C PRO A 338 -6.94 4.91 -1.77
N THR A 339 -6.69 6.18 -2.10
CA THR A 339 -6.93 7.32 -1.20
C THR A 339 -8.07 8.16 -1.73
N LEU A 340 -9.09 8.41 -0.89
CA LEU A 340 -10.27 9.17 -1.28
C LEU A 340 -10.06 10.65 -0.98
N VAL A 341 -10.33 11.48 -1.97
CA VAL A 341 -10.14 12.93 -1.91
C VAL A 341 -11.35 13.66 -2.50
N GLU A 342 -11.50 14.93 -2.16
CA GLU A 342 -12.38 15.86 -2.88
C GLU A 342 -11.52 16.80 -3.70
N ILE A 343 -11.86 17.01 -4.95
CA ILE A 343 -11.16 17.94 -5.86
C ILE A 343 -12.12 19.04 -6.24
N ASP A 344 -11.80 20.25 -5.81
CA ASP A 344 -12.56 21.44 -6.16
C ASP A 344 -11.80 22.17 -7.26
N ASN A 345 -12.36 22.18 -8.46
CA ASN A 345 -11.91 23.06 -9.52
C ASN A 345 -12.97 24.15 -9.76
N ASP A 346 -12.60 25.21 -10.49
CA ASP A 346 -13.47 26.39 -10.71
C ASP A 346 -14.87 26.08 -11.26
N THR A 347 -15.10 24.85 -11.71
CA THR A 347 -16.33 24.44 -12.39
C THR A 347 -17.15 23.40 -11.61
N ARG A 348 -16.52 22.57 -10.79
CA ARG A 348 -17.19 21.47 -10.06
C ARG A 348 -16.36 20.94 -8.89
N SER A 349 -17.04 20.39 -7.90
CA SER A 349 -16.46 19.49 -6.89
C SER A 349 -16.60 18.04 -7.36
N VAL A 350 -15.51 17.28 -7.31
CA VAL A 350 -15.46 15.87 -7.73
C VAL A 350 -14.97 15.02 -6.57
N ALA A 351 -15.81 14.10 -6.13
CA ALA A 351 -15.40 13.04 -5.22
C ALA A 351 -14.50 12.06 -5.99
N ALA A 352 -13.21 12.06 -5.70
CA ALA A 352 -12.22 11.31 -6.46
C ALA A 352 -11.53 10.22 -5.63
N VAL A 353 -11.02 9.20 -6.29
CA VAL A 353 -10.09 8.21 -5.74
C VAL A 353 -8.73 8.34 -6.42
N VAL A 354 -7.69 8.45 -5.63
CA VAL A 354 -6.30 8.53 -6.07
C VAL A 354 -5.66 7.16 -5.96
N GLN A 355 -5.11 6.64 -7.07
CA GLN A 355 -4.36 5.40 -7.14
C GLN A 355 -2.94 5.66 -7.63
N ALA A 356 -1.98 5.57 -6.73
CA ALA A 356 -0.56 5.55 -7.09
C ALA A 356 -0.14 4.12 -7.47
N THR A 357 0.84 3.99 -8.38
CA THR A 357 1.21 2.71 -8.99
C THR A 357 2.72 2.42 -8.90
N LYS A 358 3.09 1.14 -8.99
CA LYS A 358 4.49 0.71 -9.14
C LYS A 358 5.15 1.31 -10.40
N SER A 359 4.39 1.56 -11.45
CA SER A 359 4.90 2.24 -12.64
C SER A 359 5.23 3.72 -12.42
N GLY A 360 4.98 4.28 -11.24
CA GLY A 360 5.23 5.70 -10.95
C GLY A 360 4.23 6.67 -11.58
N LEU A 361 3.06 6.18 -11.97
CA LEU A 361 1.92 6.96 -12.44
C LEU A 361 0.91 7.15 -11.31
N LEU A 362 0.22 8.28 -11.34
CA LEU A 362 -0.81 8.65 -10.37
C LEU A 362 -2.15 8.79 -11.10
N PHE A 363 -3.07 7.87 -10.89
CA PHE A 363 -4.41 7.93 -11.47
C PHE A 363 -5.36 8.60 -10.50
N VAL A 364 -6.21 9.50 -11.02
CA VAL A 364 -7.24 10.20 -10.26
C VAL A 364 -8.56 9.97 -10.99
N LEU A 365 -9.44 9.21 -10.35
CA LEU A 365 -10.70 8.76 -10.95
C LEU A 365 -11.88 9.25 -10.11
N ASP A 366 -12.99 9.52 -10.77
CA ASP A 366 -14.27 9.76 -10.11
C ASP A 366 -14.72 8.51 -9.33
N ARG A 367 -15.12 8.66 -8.07
CA ARG A 367 -15.48 7.51 -7.19
C ARG A 367 -16.71 6.73 -7.67
N GLU A 368 -17.65 7.42 -8.31
CA GLU A 368 -18.93 6.81 -8.69
C GLU A 368 -18.85 6.12 -10.04
N THR A 369 -18.05 6.67 -10.95
CA THR A 369 -18.05 6.25 -12.36
C THR A 369 -16.75 5.57 -12.80
N GLY A 370 -15.65 5.78 -12.10
CA GLY A 370 -14.31 5.35 -12.52
C GLY A 370 -13.74 6.16 -13.69
N GLU A 371 -14.40 7.25 -14.10
CA GLU A 371 -13.90 8.10 -15.17
C GLU A 371 -12.72 8.97 -14.69
N PRO A 372 -11.70 9.18 -15.54
CA PRO A 372 -10.53 9.96 -15.16
C PRO A 372 -10.86 11.44 -14.99
N VAL A 373 -10.46 12.03 -13.85
CA VAL A 373 -10.68 13.44 -13.54
C VAL A 373 -9.87 14.35 -14.47
N TYR A 374 -8.60 13.98 -14.74
CA TYR A 374 -7.69 14.77 -15.60
C TYR A 374 -7.47 14.17 -17.00
N GLY A 375 -8.11 13.04 -17.30
CA GLY A 375 -7.96 12.33 -18.56
C GLY A 375 -6.84 11.27 -18.54
N ILE A 376 -6.99 10.30 -19.43
CA ILE A 376 -6.02 9.22 -19.69
C ILE A 376 -5.86 9.10 -21.21
N VAL A 377 -4.63 8.88 -21.66
CA VAL A 377 -4.31 8.64 -23.07
C VAL A 377 -3.56 7.32 -23.23
N GLU A 378 -3.94 6.53 -24.22
CA GLU A 378 -3.24 5.31 -24.59
C GLU A 378 -1.95 5.66 -25.36
N ARG A 379 -0.79 5.19 -24.86
CA ARG A 379 0.49 5.39 -25.51
C ARG A 379 1.06 4.05 -25.97
N LYS A 380 1.63 4.01 -27.18
CA LYS A 380 2.31 2.84 -27.72
C LYS A 380 3.51 2.46 -26.85
N VAL A 381 3.70 1.15 -26.68
CA VAL A 381 4.81 0.57 -25.91
C VAL A 381 5.57 -0.46 -26.77
N PRO A 382 6.82 -0.82 -26.41
CA PRO A 382 7.62 -1.79 -27.15
C PRO A 382 6.94 -3.16 -27.22
N LYS A 383 7.13 -3.85 -28.34
CA LYS A 383 6.64 -5.23 -28.52
C LYS A 383 7.55 -6.22 -27.78
N SER A 384 6.99 -7.33 -27.33
CA SER A 384 7.78 -8.46 -26.87
C SER A 384 8.60 -9.07 -28.02
N ARG A 385 9.77 -9.62 -27.70
CA ARG A 385 10.63 -10.39 -28.62
C ARG A 385 10.72 -11.87 -28.22
N VAL A 386 10.04 -12.21 -27.12
CA VAL A 386 10.07 -13.57 -26.56
C VAL A 386 9.02 -14.42 -27.27
N PRO A 387 9.39 -15.60 -27.76
CA PRO A 387 8.44 -16.49 -28.44
C PRO A 387 7.24 -16.85 -27.56
N GLY A 388 6.03 -16.73 -28.12
CA GLY A 388 4.78 -17.02 -27.44
C GLY A 388 4.21 -15.85 -26.62
N GLU A 389 4.98 -14.77 -26.43
CA GLU A 389 4.54 -13.58 -25.72
C GLU A 389 4.05 -12.49 -26.67
N GLU A 390 2.89 -11.90 -26.38
CA GLU A 390 2.32 -10.78 -27.13
C GLU A 390 2.01 -9.62 -26.16
N ALA A 391 2.99 -8.74 -25.96
CA ALA A 391 2.77 -7.54 -25.16
C ALA A 391 1.60 -6.70 -25.72
N TRP A 392 0.73 -6.19 -24.84
CA TRP A 392 -0.35 -5.30 -25.27
C TRP A 392 0.23 -4.04 -25.93
N PRO A 393 -0.33 -3.58 -27.06
CA PRO A 393 0.34 -2.57 -27.90
C PRO A 393 0.38 -1.16 -27.30
N THR A 394 -0.46 -0.89 -26.30
CA THR A 394 -0.55 0.43 -25.64
C THR A 394 -0.69 0.26 -24.12
N GLN A 395 -0.36 1.33 -23.40
CA GLN A 395 -0.60 1.43 -21.96
C GLN A 395 -1.26 2.76 -21.62
N PRO A 396 -2.13 2.80 -20.57
CA PRO A 396 -2.80 4.02 -20.15
C PRO A 396 -1.83 4.97 -19.42
N TYR A 397 -1.79 6.21 -19.87
CA TYR A 397 -1.03 7.29 -19.24
C TYR A 397 -1.98 8.38 -18.76
N PRO A 398 -2.08 8.63 -17.46
CA PRO A 398 -2.87 9.73 -16.93
C PRO A 398 -2.23 11.08 -17.28
N ALA A 399 -3.04 12.13 -17.35
CA ALA A 399 -2.56 13.49 -17.56
C ALA A 399 -1.95 14.13 -16.28
N THR A 400 -1.91 13.40 -15.17
CA THR A 400 -1.22 13.80 -13.95
C THR A 400 0.30 13.78 -14.13
N PRO A 401 1.08 14.51 -13.30
CA PRO A 401 2.53 14.44 -13.32
C PRO A 401 3.05 13.02 -13.08
N MET A 402 4.04 12.59 -13.86
CA MET A 402 4.74 11.33 -13.62
C MET A 402 5.65 11.46 -12.39
N LEU A 403 5.56 10.52 -11.46
CA LEU A 403 6.37 10.49 -10.24
C LEU A 403 7.75 9.89 -10.48
N ALA A 404 7.87 9.02 -11.48
CA ALA A 404 9.13 8.42 -11.91
C ALA A 404 9.29 8.53 -13.43
N SER A 405 10.53 8.56 -13.92
CA SER A 405 10.83 8.67 -15.34
C SER A 405 10.44 7.40 -16.09
N HIS A 406 9.85 7.54 -17.25
CA HIS A 406 9.56 6.48 -18.21
C HIS A 406 10.49 6.49 -19.43
N ALA A 407 11.46 7.40 -19.46
CA ALA A 407 12.43 7.48 -20.55
C ALA A 407 13.45 6.31 -20.46
N PRO A 408 13.97 5.85 -21.59
CA PRO A 408 15.09 4.90 -21.61
C PRO A 408 16.30 5.48 -20.85
N ILE A 409 16.98 4.64 -20.06
CA ILE A 409 18.26 4.99 -19.45
C ILE A 409 19.33 4.83 -20.51
N LYS A 410 20.03 5.90 -20.87
CA LYS A 410 21.07 5.88 -21.90
C LYS A 410 22.43 5.52 -21.29
N PRO A 411 23.31 4.78 -22.01
CA PRO A 411 24.65 4.45 -21.51
C PRO A 411 25.48 5.68 -21.12
N GLU A 412 25.27 6.83 -21.81
CA GLU A 412 25.96 8.09 -21.52
C GLU A 412 25.52 8.70 -20.17
N GLU A 413 24.32 8.36 -19.70
CA GLU A 413 23.74 8.80 -18.42
C GLU A 413 24.19 7.94 -17.26
N ALA A 414 24.97 6.86 -17.53
CA ALA A 414 25.49 5.96 -16.50
C ALA A 414 26.16 6.74 -15.37
N TRP A 415 25.91 6.30 -14.15
CA TRP A 415 26.47 6.89 -12.95
C TRP A 415 27.37 5.88 -12.21
N GLY A 416 28.37 6.39 -11.50
CA GLY A 416 29.29 5.65 -10.64
C GLY A 416 30.15 6.59 -9.85
N LEU A 417 30.71 6.12 -8.72
CA LEU A 417 31.58 6.91 -7.83
C LEU A 417 32.88 7.34 -8.49
N THR A 418 33.41 6.50 -9.37
CA THR A 418 34.66 6.72 -10.09
C THR A 418 34.41 6.58 -11.60
N PHE A 419 35.36 7.04 -12.40
CA PHE A 419 35.31 6.85 -13.85
C PHE A 419 35.27 5.38 -14.26
N TRP A 420 35.96 4.51 -13.50
CA TRP A 420 35.97 3.07 -13.72
C TRP A 420 34.60 2.44 -13.41
N ASP A 421 34.06 2.76 -12.25
CA ASP A 421 32.75 2.30 -11.78
C ASP A 421 31.63 2.75 -12.75
N ARG A 422 31.67 4.03 -13.15
CA ARG A 422 30.79 4.58 -14.18
C ARG A 422 30.94 3.86 -15.53
N GLY A 423 32.18 3.51 -15.92
CA GLY A 423 32.45 2.75 -17.15
C GLY A 423 31.76 1.38 -17.11
N LYS A 424 31.83 0.67 -15.99
CA LYS A 424 31.13 -0.61 -15.81
C LYS A 424 29.61 -0.47 -15.87
N CYS A 425 29.06 0.56 -15.24
CA CYS A 425 27.63 0.87 -15.35
C CYS A 425 27.20 1.17 -16.78
N ARG A 426 28.00 1.93 -17.54
CA ARG A 426 27.74 2.19 -18.95
C ARG A 426 27.70 0.90 -19.76
N ASP A 427 28.64 -0.01 -19.54
CA ASP A 427 28.71 -1.29 -20.23
C ASP A 427 27.50 -2.18 -19.88
N LEU A 428 27.06 -2.19 -18.61
CA LEU A 428 25.86 -2.91 -18.17
C LEU A 428 24.58 -2.33 -18.80
N ILE A 429 24.41 -1.01 -18.83
CA ILE A 429 23.26 -0.37 -19.46
C ILE A 429 23.21 -0.68 -20.96
N ALA A 430 24.37 -0.65 -21.64
CA ALA A 430 24.46 -0.96 -23.08
C ALA A 430 24.19 -2.44 -23.39
N LYS A 431 24.39 -3.34 -22.43
CA LYS A 431 24.20 -4.79 -22.59
C LYS A 431 22.73 -5.18 -22.65
N TYR A 432 21.89 -4.54 -21.85
CA TYR A 432 20.51 -4.95 -21.64
C TYR A 432 19.52 -4.14 -22.49
N ARG A 433 18.40 -4.77 -22.86
CA ARG A 433 17.32 -4.09 -23.57
C ARG A 433 16.71 -2.99 -22.70
N ASN A 434 16.54 -1.79 -23.28
CA ASN A 434 15.98 -0.66 -22.56
C ASN A 434 15.37 0.35 -23.55
N GLU A 435 14.07 0.28 -23.75
CA GLU A 435 13.31 1.16 -24.64
C GLU A 435 12.37 2.08 -23.84
N GLY A 436 12.59 2.21 -22.51
CA GLY A 436 11.79 2.96 -21.55
C GLY A 436 10.92 2.07 -20.68
N ALA A 437 10.06 2.66 -19.87
CA ALA A 437 9.07 1.93 -19.09
C ALA A 437 8.21 1.07 -20.02
N TYR A 438 7.69 -0.02 -19.51
CA TYR A 438 6.94 -1.01 -20.30
C TYR A 438 7.75 -1.69 -21.42
N THR A 439 9.09 -1.68 -21.37
CA THR A 439 9.90 -2.58 -22.19
C THR A 439 9.68 -4.01 -21.69
N PRO A 440 9.13 -4.94 -22.50
CA PRO A 440 8.89 -6.31 -22.02
C PRO A 440 10.18 -7.04 -21.65
N PRO A 441 10.15 -7.92 -20.64
CA PRO A 441 11.26 -8.81 -20.33
C PRO A 441 11.75 -9.58 -21.57
N ASP A 442 13.07 -9.87 -21.61
CA ASP A 442 13.72 -10.47 -22.77
C ASP A 442 14.67 -11.59 -22.32
N LEU A 443 15.01 -12.49 -23.24
CA LEU A 443 15.99 -13.56 -22.99
C LEU A 443 17.41 -13.03 -22.81
N ALA A 444 17.72 -11.88 -23.40
CA ALA A 444 19.00 -11.18 -23.21
C ALA A 444 19.05 -10.33 -21.93
N GLY A 445 17.91 -10.15 -21.27
CA GLY A 445 17.72 -9.28 -20.13
C GLY A 445 17.23 -7.88 -20.50
N THR A 446 16.34 -7.33 -19.66
CA THR A 446 15.71 -6.02 -19.83
C THR A 446 15.89 -5.18 -18.57
N ILE A 447 16.24 -3.91 -18.73
CA ILE A 447 16.22 -2.95 -17.63
C ILE A 447 14.76 -2.48 -17.41
N LEU A 448 14.22 -2.70 -16.23
CA LEU A 448 12.96 -2.12 -15.78
C LEU A 448 13.25 -0.85 -14.98
N PHE A 449 12.65 0.28 -15.40
CA PHE A 449 12.73 1.55 -14.70
C PHE A 449 11.45 2.38 -14.94
N PRO A 450 10.66 2.69 -13.89
CA PRO A 450 10.80 2.17 -12.53
C PRO A 450 10.74 0.63 -12.51
N SER A 451 11.25 0.04 -11.41
CA SER A 451 11.32 -1.40 -11.27
C SER A 451 10.02 -2.02 -10.74
N TYR A 452 9.99 -3.33 -10.62
CA TYR A 452 8.90 -4.07 -9.96
C TYR A 452 8.77 -3.75 -8.44
N ALA A 453 9.84 -3.24 -7.79
CA ALA A 453 9.73 -2.65 -6.45
C ALA A 453 9.00 -1.31 -6.47
N GLY A 454 8.82 -0.76 -7.66
CA GLY A 454 7.93 0.33 -7.97
C GLY A 454 8.51 1.72 -7.89
N GLY A 455 7.74 2.65 -8.48
CA GLY A 455 7.75 4.06 -8.17
C GLY A 455 7.11 4.28 -6.81
N VAL A 456 5.81 3.96 -6.66
CA VAL A 456 5.12 3.94 -5.37
C VAL A 456 4.69 2.51 -5.04
N ASN A 457 4.95 2.06 -3.82
CA ASN A 457 4.62 0.73 -3.35
C ASN A 457 3.53 0.79 -2.24
N TRP A 458 3.35 -0.27 -1.43
CA TRP A 458 2.32 -0.41 -0.40
C TRP A 458 2.27 0.76 0.61
N GLY A 459 3.35 1.49 0.79
CA GLY A 459 3.36 2.74 1.55
C GLY A 459 2.34 3.76 1.05
N GLY A 460 1.96 3.74 -0.23
CA GLY A 460 0.90 4.57 -0.79
C GLY A 460 1.18 6.06 -0.67
N VAL A 461 0.10 6.84 -0.54
CA VAL A 461 0.16 8.30 -0.46
C VAL A 461 -0.50 8.84 0.81
N ALA A 462 -0.13 10.04 1.23
CA ALA A 462 -0.85 10.82 2.22
C ALA A 462 -1.48 12.06 1.56
N HIS A 463 -2.64 12.50 2.04
CA HIS A 463 -3.36 13.64 1.51
C HIS A 463 -3.39 14.78 2.54
N ASP A 464 -2.76 15.91 2.24
CA ASP A 464 -2.97 17.15 3.00
C ASP A 464 -4.32 17.74 2.61
N VAL A 465 -5.35 17.45 3.41
CA VAL A 465 -6.73 17.88 3.15
C VAL A 465 -6.92 19.40 3.18
N ARG A 466 -6.00 20.15 3.79
CA ARG A 466 -6.09 21.61 3.88
C ARG A 466 -5.58 22.32 2.65
N ARG A 467 -4.67 21.66 1.92
CA ARG A 467 -4.01 22.22 0.73
C ARG A 467 -4.30 21.43 -0.54
N ASN A 468 -5.11 20.39 -0.40
CA ASN A 468 -5.43 19.42 -1.45
C ASN A 468 -4.17 18.87 -2.16
N ARG A 469 -3.20 18.39 -1.36
CA ARG A 469 -1.91 17.88 -1.85
C ARG A 469 -1.72 16.42 -1.54
N ILE A 470 -1.21 15.68 -2.50
CA ILE A 470 -0.74 14.30 -2.32
C ILE A 470 0.75 14.32 -1.99
N ILE A 471 1.13 13.61 -0.94
CA ILE A 471 2.53 13.36 -0.57
C ILE A 471 2.85 11.89 -0.81
N ALA A 472 3.89 11.61 -1.61
CA ALA A 472 4.31 10.26 -1.98
C ALA A 472 5.80 10.05 -1.75
N ALA A 473 6.17 8.89 -1.18
CA ALA A 473 7.53 8.38 -1.24
C ALA A 473 7.71 7.58 -2.54
N VAL A 474 8.70 7.92 -3.34
CA VAL A 474 8.88 7.40 -4.70
C VAL A 474 10.28 6.79 -4.86
N ASN A 475 10.35 5.59 -5.42
CA ASN A 475 11.59 4.88 -5.72
C ASN A 475 12.06 5.12 -7.17
N HIS A 476 13.37 5.23 -7.33
CA HIS A 476 14.06 5.41 -8.61
C HIS A 476 15.16 4.36 -8.78
N MET A 477 14.83 3.08 -8.56
CA MET A 477 15.77 1.97 -8.66
C MET A 477 15.59 1.21 -9.97
N PRO A 478 16.63 1.10 -10.80
CA PRO A 478 16.60 0.23 -11.97
C PRO A 478 16.88 -1.23 -11.55
N MET A 479 16.14 -2.16 -12.16
CA MET A 479 16.33 -3.59 -11.99
C MET A 479 16.54 -4.24 -13.36
N VAL A 480 17.22 -5.38 -13.39
CA VAL A 480 17.33 -6.21 -14.58
C VAL A 480 16.45 -7.45 -14.41
N VAL A 481 15.66 -7.74 -15.42
CA VAL A 481 14.83 -8.95 -15.50
C VAL A 481 15.26 -9.75 -16.72
N THR A 482 15.55 -11.03 -16.53
CA THR A 482 15.97 -11.94 -17.58
C THR A 482 15.09 -13.19 -17.58
N LEU A 483 14.46 -13.48 -18.71
CA LEU A 483 13.79 -14.75 -18.93
C LEU A 483 14.81 -15.77 -19.47
N ALA A 484 14.77 -16.99 -18.98
CA ALA A 484 15.64 -18.04 -19.46
C ALA A 484 14.98 -19.42 -19.30
N THR A 485 15.49 -20.43 -20.05
CA THR A 485 15.03 -21.81 -19.85
C THR A 485 15.33 -22.26 -18.41
N ARG A 486 14.54 -23.16 -17.86
CA ARG A 486 14.75 -23.67 -16.50
C ARG A 486 16.11 -24.33 -16.30
N GLU A 487 16.64 -24.97 -17.34
CA GLU A 487 17.98 -25.54 -17.32
C GLU A 487 19.06 -24.46 -17.17
N THR A 488 18.97 -23.38 -17.95
CA THR A 488 19.87 -22.23 -17.85
C THR A 488 19.79 -21.58 -16.46
N LEU A 489 18.59 -21.40 -15.92
CA LEU A 489 18.41 -20.81 -14.59
C LEU A 489 19.00 -21.67 -13.48
N ARG A 490 18.85 -22.99 -13.54
CA ARG A 490 19.48 -23.90 -12.57
C ARG A 490 21.00 -23.78 -12.63
N ALA A 491 21.58 -23.83 -13.83
CA ALA A 491 23.02 -23.67 -14.01
C ALA A 491 23.51 -22.31 -13.46
N GLN A 492 22.79 -21.22 -13.69
CA GLN A 492 23.12 -19.91 -13.15
C GLN A 492 23.02 -19.85 -11.62
N GLN A 493 22.01 -20.48 -11.03
CA GLN A 493 21.82 -20.54 -9.58
C GLN A 493 22.92 -21.39 -8.92
N GLU A 494 23.27 -22.53 -9.52
CA GLU A 494 24.31 -23.43 -9.04
C GLU A 494 25.73 -22.84 -9.20
N SER A 495 25.96 -22.02 -10.24
CA SER A 495 27.25 -21.36 -10.44
C SER A 495 27.63 -20.34 -9.38
N GLY A 496 26.63 -19.78 -8.68
CA GLY A 496 26.83 -18.67 -7.74
C GLY A 496 27.27 -17.35 -8.38
N GLU A 497 27.23 -17.25 -9.72
CA GLU A 497 27.64 -16.05 -10.46
C GLU A 497 26.77 -14.83 -10.16
N PHE A 498 25.52 -15.05 -9.72
CA PHE A 498 24.50 -14.01 -9.49
C PHE A 498 24.05 -13.96 -8.01
N PRO A 499 24.92 -13.56 -7.08
CA PRO A 499 24.65 -13.67 -5.64
C PRO A 499 23.53 -12.74 -5.13
N HIS A 500 23.19 -11.71 -5.89
CA HIS A 500 22.14 -10.74 -5.56
C HIS A 500 20.85 -10.95 -6.36
N SER A 501 20.77 -12.06 -7.11
CA SER A 501 19.62 -12.37 -7.95
C SER A 501 18.58 -13.20 -7.22
N GLU A 502 17.34 -12.94 -7.56
CA GLU A 502 16.20 -13.80 -7.23
C GLU A 502 15.83 -14.63 -8.46
N PHE A 503 15.50 -15.91 -8.22
CA PHE A 503 15.12 -16.87 -9.25
C PHE A 503 13.70 -17.36 -8.99
N ALA A 504 12.87 -17.39 -10.04
CA ALA A 504 11.53 -17.96 -9.95
C ALA A 504 11.26 -18.91 -11.13
N PRO A 505 10.60 -20.05 -10.90
CA PRO A 505 10.46 -21.10 -11.91
C PRO A 505 9.44 -20.77 -13.00
N GLN A 506 8.44 -19.93 -12.75
CA GLN A 506 7.29 -19.67 -13.61
C GLN A 506 6.76 -20.97 -14.25
N SER A 507 6.43 -21.96 -13.41
CA SER A 507 6.00 -23.30 -13.84
C SER A 507 4.76 -23.21 -14.74
N GLY A 508 4.70 -24.06 -15.79
CA GLY A 508 3.62 -23.99 -16.78
C GLY A 508 3.93 -23.07 -17.97
N THR A 509 5.04 -22.31 -17.93
CA THR A 509 5.54 -21.52 -19.06
C THR A 509 6.82 -22.11 -19.64
N PRO A 510 7.27 -21.71 -20.84
CA PRO A 510 8.58 -22.13 -21.37
C PRO A 510 9.77 -21.61 -20.59
N TYR A 511 9.62 -20.50 -19.87
CA TYR A 511 10.70 -19.74 -19.25
C TYR A 511 10.53 -19.63 -17.74
N GLY A 512 11.64 -19.58 -17.02
CA GLY A 512 11.71 -19.06 -15.69
C GLY A 512 12.33 -17.66 -15.66
N LEU A 513 12.52 -17.11 -14.48
CA LEU A 513 12.87 -15.73 -14.23
C LEU A 513 14.13 -15.62 -13.38
N ARG A 514 15.04 -14.70 -13.76
CA ARG A 514 16.06 -14.12 -12.90
C ARG A 514 15.85 -12.62 -12.84
N ARG A 515 15.88 -12.02 -11.63
CA ARG A 515 15.79 -10.59 -11.42
C ARG A 515 16.83 -10.11 -10.41
N GLU A 516 17.42 -8.96 -10.69
CA GLU A 516 18.52 -8.40 -9.89
C GLU A 516 18.57 -6.87 -9.99
N PRO A 517 19.07 -6.15 -8.96
CA PRO A 517 19.27 -4.72 -9.07
C PRO A 517 20.39 -4.40 -10.05
N LEU A 518 20.23 -3.32 -10.84
CA LEU A 518 21.26 -2.81 -11.75
C LEU A 518 22.27 -1.99 -10.95
N LEU A 519 23.26 -2.67 -10.39
CA LEU A 519 24.27 -2.09 -9.51
C LEU A 519 25.65 -2.04 -10.17
N SER A 520 26.42 -1.03 -9.75
CA SER A 520 27.86 -0.94 -10.01
C SER A 520 28.62 -1.98 -9.19
N PRO A 521 29.91 -2.25 -9.51
CA PRO A 521 30.77 -3.10 -8.70
C PRO A 521 30.91 -2.67 -7.22
N TRP A 522 30.60 -1.41 -6.90
CA TRP A 522 30.55 -0.88 -5.53
C TRP A 522 29.19 -1.06 -4.84
N GLY A 523 28.23 -1.74 -5.48
CA GLY A 523 26.89 -1.98 -4.94
C GLY A 523 25.96 -0.76 -4.97
N LEU A 524 26.27 0.26 -5.76
CA LEU A 524 25.44 1.45 -5.92
C LEU A 524 24.67 1.39 -7.25
N PRO A 525 23.46 1.97 -7.31
CA PRO A 525 22.68 1.98 -8.55
C PRO A 525 23.42 2.65 -9.72
N CYS A 526 23.34 2.07 -10.88
CA CYS A 526 23.99 2.57 -12.10
C CYS A 526 23.35 3.86 -12.66
N VAL A 527 22.33 4.39 -12.02
CA VAL A 527 21.65 5.65 -12.36
C VAL A 527 22.01 6.75 -11.38
N ARG A 528 21.91 8.01 -11.82
CA ARG A 528 22.18 9.17 -10.95
C ARG A 528 21.17 9.23 -9.79
N PRO A 529 21.62 9.57 -8.57
CA PRO A 529 20.69 9.88 -7.48
C PRO A 529 19.84 11.13 -7.83
N PRO A 530 18.68 11.36 -7.17
CA PRO A 530 18.19 10.61 -5.99
C PRO A 530 17.55 9.26 -6.35
N TRP A 531 17.83 8.23 -5.54
CA TRP A 531 17.27 6.87 -5.70
C TRP A 531 15.96 6.68 -4.94
N GLY A 532 15.63 7.60 -4.07
CA GLY A 532 14.35 7.74 -3.40
C GLY A 532 14.02 9.21 -3.22
N THR A 533 12.77 9.59 -3.42
CA THR A 533 12.30 10.98 -3.26
C THR A 533 11.01 11.05 -2.45
N LEU A 534 10.79 12.18 -1.81
CA LEU A 534 9.49 12.59 -1.29
C LEU A 534 8.95 13.68 -2.22
N VAL A 535 7.72 13.50 -2.69
CA VAL A 535 7.10 14.36 -3.72
C VAL A 535 5.80 14.92 -3.18
N SER A 536 5.54 16.21 -3.42
CA SER A 536 4.24 16.84 -3.20
C SER A 536 3.59 17.20 -4.54
N ILE A 537 2.35 16.78 -4.72
CA ILE A 537 1.53 17.04 -5.91
C ILE A 537 0.31 17.83 -5.48
N ASP A 538 0.12 19.00 -6.07
CA ASP A 538 -1.08 19.82 -5.95
C ASP A 538 -2.17 19.23 -6.86
N LEU A 539 -3.26 18.76 -6.28
CA LEU A 539 -4.36 18.17 -7.05
C LEU A 539 -5.17 19.24 -7.81
N ASP A 540 -5.33 20.42 -7.28
CA ASP A 540 -6.15 21.46 -7.94
C ASP A 540 -5.44 22.00 -9.18
N ARG A 541 -4.11 22.13 -9.13
CA ARG A 541 -3.28 22.59 -10.26
C ARG A 541 -2.77 21.45 -11.12
N ASN A 542 -2.89 20.21 -10.65
CA ASN A 542 -2.36 19.01 -11.31
C ASN A 542 -0.86 19.12 -11.63
N GLN A 543 -0.04 19.50 -10.65
CA GLN A 543 1.41 19.71 -10.82
C GLN A 543 2.20 19.30 -9.57
N ILE A 544 3.49 19.01 -9.76
CA ILE A 544 4.42 18.81 -8.65
C ILE A 544 4.78 20.18 -8.06
N ASP A 545 4.52 20.36 -6.75
CA ASP A 545 4.93 21.57 -6.03
C ASP A 545 6.40 21.51 -5.63
N TRP A 546 6.82 20.38 -5.09
CA TRP A 546 8.21 20.14 -4.71
C TRP A 546 8.54 18.64 -4.74
N GLN A 547 9.81 18.36 -4.96
CA GLN A 547 10.40 17.03 -4.88
C GLN A 547 11.78 17.13 -4.22
N VAL A 548 12.00 16.33 -3.18
CA VAL A 548 13.26 16.33 -2.42
C VAL A 548 13.78 14.90 -2.25
N PRO A 549 15.11 14.70 -2.12
CA PRO A 549 15.65 13.39 -1.79
C PRO A 549 15.12 12.88 -0.45
N LEU A 550 14.70 11.59 -0.42
CA LEU A 550 14.32 10.88 0.80
C LEU A 550 15.37 9.84 1.12
N GLY A 551 16.13 10.07 2.19
CA GLY A 551 17.17 9.18 2.64
C GLY A 551 18.58 9.61 2.27
N SER A 552 19.54 8.91 2.84
CA SER A 552 20.97 9.19 2.69
C SER A 552 21.77 7.89 2.62
N THR A 553 23.01 7.97 2.12
CA THR A 553 23.96 6.85 2.16
C THR A 553 24.59 6.62 3.53
N ARG A 554 24.14 7.33 4.57
CA ARG A 554 24.64 7.21 5.95
C ARG A 554 24.47 5.78 6.47
N GLY A 555 25.56 5.18 6.93
CA GLY A 555 25.56 3.81 7.44
C GLY A 555 25.49 2.70 6.39
N LEU A 556 25.31 3.06 5.12
CA LEU A 556 25.26 2.12 3.99
C LEU A 556 26.53 2.18 3.15
N ALA A 557 27.12 3.34 3.01
CA ALA A 557 28.39 3.54 2.32
C ALA A 557 29.58 3.32 3.28
N PRO A 558 30.78 2.96 2.75
CA PRO A 558 31.99 2.88 3.54
C PRO A 558 32.25 4.16 4.33
N ALA A 559 32.79 4.05 5.54
CA ALA A 559 32.97 5.17 6.47
C ALA A 559 33.85 6.33 5.92
N TRP A 560 34.72 6.05 4.95
CA TRP A 560 35.54 7.03 4.27
C TRP A 560 34.81 7.85 3.19
N LEU A 561 33.61 7.39 2.79
CA LEU A 561 32.79 8.12 1.83
C LEU A 561 31.85 9.06 2.56
N PRO A 562 31.86 10.38 2.25
CA PRO A 562 30.93 11.32 2.87
C PRO A 562 29.48 10.89 2.63
N SER A 563 28.69 10.83 3.69
CA SER A 563 27.25 10.60 3.56
C SER A 563 26.62 11.77 2.79
N ARG A 564 25.83 11.43 1.78
CA ARG A 564 25.10 12.42 0.97
C ARG A 564 23.61 12.15 1.11
N ASP A 565 22.82 13.22 1.10
CA ASP A 565 21.38 13.16 0.97
C ASP A 565 21.04 12.84 -0.50
N SER A 566 21.33 11.59 -0.89
CA SER A 566 21.22 11.09 -2.26
C SER A 566 19.88 10.41 -2.53
N GLY A 567 18.98 10.41 -1.53
CA GLY A 567 17.81 9.56 -1.57
C GLY A 567 18.16 8.07 -1.55
N MET A 568 17.37 7.29 -0.88
CA MET A 568 17.53 5.83 -0.83
C MET A 568 16.16 5.17 -0.99
N PRO A 569 16.08 3.99 -1.59
CA PRO A 569 14.81 3.29 -1.74
C PRO A 569 14.12 3.03 -0.41
N GLY A 570 12.81 2.86 -0.47
CA GLY A 570 11.99 2.50 0.65
C GLY A 570 10.60 2.09 0.18
N LEU A 571 9.84 1.38 1.02
CA LEU A 571 8.51 0.86 0.64
C LEU A 571 7.37 1.47 1.48
N GLY A 572 7.68 1.98 2.67
CA GLY A 572 6.69 2.56 3.58
C GLY A 572 6.16 3.91 3.13
N GLY A 573 5.14 4.38 3.82
CA GLY A 573 4.45 5.62 3.51
C GLY A 573 4.75 6.78 4.46
N ALA A 574 4.22 7.93 4.12
CA ALA A 574 4.22 9.13 4.92
C ALA A 574 2.86 9.38 5.59
N ILE A 575 2.84 10.26 6.58
CA ILE A 575 1.63 10.88 7.13
C ILE A 575 1.77 12.40 7.11
N VAL A 576 0.64 13.09 7.05
CA VAL A 576 0.57 14.55 7.15
C VAL A 576 -0.19 14.95 8.42
N THR A 577 0.24 16.02 9.07
CA THR A 577 -0.46 16.58 10.24
C THR A 577 -0.84 18.06 10.06
N ALA A 578 -1.87 18.50 10.75
CA ALA A 578 -2.25 19.92 10.77
C ALA A 578 -1.20 20.84 11.43
N GLY A 579 -0.12 20.27 11.99
CA GLY A 579 1.08 20.99 12.43
C GLY A 579 2.03 21.36 11.28
N ASP A 580 1.58 21.22 10.03
CA ASP A 580 2.35 21.48 8.79
C ASP A 580 3.57 20.58 8.62
N LEU A 581 3.46 19.33 9.06
CA LEU A 581 4.54 18.34 9.03
C LEU A 581 4.16 17.11 8.23
N VAL A 582 5.16 16.56 7.54
CA VAL A 582 5.14 15.23 6.93
C VAL A 582 6.11 14.34 7.70
N PHE A 583 5.62 13.23 8.28
CA PHE A 583 6.47 12.24 8.94
C PHE A 583 6.65 11.01 8.07
N VAL A 584 7.88 10.54 7.93
CA VAL A 584 8.23 9.36 7.10
C VAL A 584 9.49 8.67 7.60
N GLY A 585 9.49 7.33 7.59
CA GLY A 585 10.63 6.49 7.96
C GLY A 585 11.07 5.52 6.86
N ALA A 586 10.47 5.58 5.70
CA ALA A 586 10.50 4.58 4.64
C ALA A 586 11.86 4.28 4.00
N SER A 587 12.86 5.11 4.21
CA SER A 587 14.19 4.97 3.60
C SER A 587 15.03 3.84 4.22
N MET A 588 15.88 3.20 3.41
CA MET A 588 16.80 2.14 3.84
C MET A 588 17.84 2.59 4.88
N ASP A 589 18.05 3.88 5.09
CA ASP A 589 19.04 4.43 6.02
C ASP A 589 18.62 4.41 7.50
N SER A 590 17.50 3.78 7.82
CA SER A 590 16.97 3.63 9.19
C SER A 590 16.84 4.97 9.92
N GLN A 591 16.40 6.03 9.22
CA GLN A 591 16.14 7.34 9.81
C GLN A 591 14.64 7.64 9.79
N PHE A 592 14.13 8.14 10.89
CA PHE A 592 12.78 8.72 10.96
C PHE A 592 12.89 10.25 10.82
N ARG A 593 12.06 10.82 9.95
CA ARG A 593 12.15 12.23 9.55
C ARG A 593 10.84 12.97 9.64
N ALA A 594 10.94 14.28 9.86
CA ALA A 594 9.86 15.22 9.66
C ALA A 594 10.26 16.28 8.64
N PHE A 595 9.36 16.53 7.69
CA PHE A 595 9.53 17.56 6.65
C PHE A 595 8.44 18.63 6.78
N ASP A 596 8.77 19.84 6.38
CA ASP A 596 7.79 20.91 6.18
C ASP A 596 6.92 20.58 4.97
N VAL A 597 5.61 20.59 5.14
CA VAL A 597 4.65 20.17 4.10
C VAL A 597 4.60 21.13 2.91
N GLU A 598 4.93 22.41 3.11
CA GLU A 598 4.89 23.43 2.05
C GLU A 598 6.14 23.42 1.17
N THR A 599 7.30 23.16 1.77
CA THR A 599 8.59 23.34 1.11
C THR A 599 9.37 22.06 0.87
N GLY A 600 8.98 20.95 1.50
CA GLY A 600 9.75 19.71 1.51
C GLY A 600 11.06 19.79 2.30
N LYS A 601 11.31 20.88 3.06
CA LYS A 601 12.51 21.01 3.87
C LYS A 601 12.48 20.04 5.04
N GLU A 602 13.55 19.26 5.24
CA GLU A 602 13.73 18.43 6.43
C GLU A 602 13.94 19.31 7.67
N LEU A 603 13.07 19.14 8.68
CA LEU A 603 13.08 19.90 9.94
C LEU A 603 13.59 19.09 11.12
N TRP A 604 13.48 17.76 11.07
CA TRP A 604 13.88 16.87 12.15
C TRP A 604 14.24 15.48 11.62
N ARG A 605 15.20 14.83 12.28
CA ARG A 605 15.70 13.49 11.96
C ARG A 605 16.12 12.76 13.22
N ARG A 606 15.79 11.46 13.31
CA ARG A 606 16.26 10.55 14.37
C ARG A 606 16.62 9.20 13.79
N ALA A 607 17.76 8.66 14.24
CA ALA A 607 18.13 7.28 13.92
C ALA A 607 17.20 6.29 14.64
N LEU A 608 16.77 5.29 13.92
CA LEU A 608 16.00 4.16 14.43
C LEU A 608 16.95 2.97 14.69
N PRO A 609 16.64 2.12 15.68
CA PRO A 609 17.46 0.95 15.99
C PRO A 609 17.35 -0.17 14.93
N ALA A 610 16.37 -0.09 14.04
CA ALA A 610 16.13 -0.98 12.91
C ALA A 610 15.47 -0.21 11.77
N GLY A 611 15.29 -0.82 10.59
CA GLY A 611 14.65 -0.16 9.45
C GLY A 611 13.22 0.29 9.76
N GLY A 612 12.88 1.54 9.45
CA GLY A 612 11.55 2.13 9.67
C GLY A 612 10.66 2.07 8.44
N GLN A 613 10.43 0.87 7.89
CA GLN A 613 9.65 0.73 6.66
C GLN A 613 8.12 0.86 6.88
N ALA A 614 7.63 0.77 8.12
CA ALA A 614 6.23 0.97 8.43
C ALA A 614 5.80 2.43 8.18
N THR A 615 4.54 2.62 7.78
CA THR A 615 3.93 3.95 7.77
C THR A 615 3.69 4.39 9.22
N PRO A 616 4.11 5.59 9.62
CA PRO A 616 3.86 6.09 10.97
C PRO A 616 2.37 6.42 11.21
N MET A 617 2.02 6.71 12.45
CA MET A 617 0.71 7.22 12.84
C MET A 617 0.84 8.25 13.97
N THR A 618 -0.25 8.98 14.25
CA THR A 618 -0.27 9.99 15.33
C THR A 618 -1.60 9.99 16.05
N TYR A 619 -1.55 10.28 17.34
CA TYR A 619 -2.74 10.31 18.20
C TYR A 619 -2.48 11.14 19.47
N ARG A 620 -3.54 11.34 20.28
CA ARG A 620 -3.46 11.89 21.62
C ARG A 620 -3.71 10.83 22.68
N ALA A 621 -2.94 10.87 23.77
CA ALA A 621 -3.13 9.99 24.91
C ALA A 621 -2.63 10.59 26.23
N GLY A 622 -2.97 9.91 27.32
CA GLY A 622 -2.62 10.31 28.67
C GLY A 622 -3.51 11.41 29.24
N PRO A 623 -3.35 11.75 30.52
CA PRO A 623 -4.18 12.75 31.19
C PRO A 623 -4.00 14.16 30.62
N ASP A 624 -2.83 14.43 30.03
CA ASP A 624 -2.48 15.73 29.45
C ASP A 624 -2.87 15.83 27.96
N HIS A 625 -3.52 14.81 27.40
CA HIS A 625 -3.88 14.71 25.98
C HIS A 625 -2.71 15.02 25.02
N ARG A 626 -1.49 14.59 25.36
CA ARG A 626 -0.28 14.81 24.55
C ARG A 626 -0.41 14.15 23.19
N GLN A 627 0.14 14.78 22.19
CA GLN A 627 0.30 14.20 20.87
C GLN A 627 1.52 13.28 20.84
N PHE A 628 1.33 12.09 20.29
CA PHE A 628 2.37 11.10 20.01
C PHE A 628 2.48 10.86 18.51
N ILE A 629 3.70 10.68 18.03
CA ILE A 629 3.99 10.13 16.69
C ILE A 629 4.61 8.75 16.90
N VAL A 630 4.03 7.72 16.28
CA VAL A 630 4.48 6.33 16.48
C VAL A 630 4.90 5.70 15.17
N ILE A 631 5.97 4.91 15.23
CA ILE A 631 6.45 4.11 14.10
C ILE A 631 6.89 2.72 14.57
N ALA A 632 6.57 1.67 13.80
CA ALA A 632 7.21 0.38 13.95
C ALA A 632 8.58 0.40 13.24
N ALA A 633 9.61 -0.05 13.93
CA ALA A 633 10.98 -0.11 13.44
C ALA A 633 11.50 -1.53 13.62
N GLY A 634 11.29 -2.36 12.61
CA GLY A 634 11.67 -3.77 12.63
C GLY A 634 12.36 -4.23 11.36
N GLY A 635 12.56 -3.34 10.41
CA GLY A 635 13.27 -3.63 9.17
C GLY A 635 12.43 -4.37 8.14
N HIS A 636 13.07 -4.63 7.01
CA HIS A 636 12.50 -5.34 5.87
C HIS A 636 13.60 -6.23 5.25
N GLY A 637 13.45 -7.55 5.40
CA GLY A 637 14.46 -8.52 4.95
C GLY A 637 14.73 -8.45 3.44
N GLY A 638 13.69 -8.26 2.61
CA GLY A 638 13.86 -8.11 1.16
C GLY A 638 14.67 -6.87 0.73
N LEU A 639 14.68 -5.79 1.54
CA LEU A 639 15.51 -4.61 1.33
C LEU A 639 16.88 -4.70 2.02
N GLY A 640 17.14 -5.75 2.82
CA GLY A 640 18.38 -5.88 3.57
C GLY A 640 18.56 -4.81 4.66
N THR A 641 17.49 -4.20 5.16
CA THR A 641 17.60 -3.23 6.25
C THR A 641 17.77 -3.93 7.59
N PRO A 642 18.43 -3.28 8.60
CA PRO A 642 18.58 -3.86 9.93
C PRO A 642 17.23 -4.31 10.50
N GLN A 643 17.15 -5.57 10.95
CA GLN A 643 15.94 -6.14 11.53
C GLN A 643 15.85 -5.85 13.02
N GLY A 644 14.62 -5.78 13.54
CA GLY A 644 14.30 -5.51 14.93
C GLY A 644 12.83 -5.80 15.24
N ASP A 645 12.43 -5.40 16.44
CA ASP A 645 11.10 -5.68 16.98
C ASP A 645 10.54 -4.48 17.77
N TYR A 646 10.86 -3.27 17.32
CA TYR A 646 10.57 -2.03 18.04
C TYR A 646 9.27 -1.38 17.56
N VAL A 647 8.51 -0.81 18.51
CA VAL A 647 7.49 0.21 18.30
C VAL A 647 7.88 1.41 19.13
N ILE A 648 8.08 2.55 18.50
CA ILE A 648 8.65 3.75 19.15
C ILE A 648 7.67 4.91 19.03
N ALA A 649 7.35 5.52 20.17
CA ALA A 649 6.56 6.73 20.23
C ALA A 649 7.44 7.93 20.56
N TYR A 650 7.23 9.02 19.85
CA TYR A 650 7.84 10.32 20.06
C TYR A 650 6.80 11.33 20.52
N ALA A 651 7.19 12.24 21.41
CA ALA A 651 6.35 13.34 21.85
C ALA A 651 7.23 14.53 22.25
N LEU A 652 6.63 15.70 22.46
CA LEU A 652 7.34 16.86 23.04
C LEU A 652 7.72 16.55 24.50
N PRO A 653 8.85 17.06 25.02
CA PRO A 653 9.20 16.94 26.43
C PRO A 653 8.11 17.55 27.32
N ARG A 654 7.99 17.04 28.56
CA ARG A 654 7.09 17.60 29.60
C ARG A 654 7.63 18.88 30.19
#